data_5635e73a51ba535dd6fd8b529ad38281
#
_entry.id   5635e73a51ba535dd6fd8b529ad38281
#
_cell.length_a   1.000
_cell.length_b   1.000
_cell.length_c   1.000
_cell.angle_alpha   90.00
_cell.angle_beta   90.00
_cell.angle_gamma   90.00
#
_symmetry.space_group_name_H-M   'P 1'
#
loop_
_entity.id
_entity.type
_entity.pdbx_description
1 polymer ?
#
loop_
_entity_poly.entity_id
_entity_poly.type
_entity_poly.pdbx_seq_one_letter_code
_entity_poly.pdbx_strand_id
1 'polypeptide(L)'
;MLSRKFRREFIKYFVSKKHTHVPSSPLFSPNDPSLLFTNAGMNQFKDIFLGNTTADYINAVSVQKCLRVGGKHNDLENVGHTSRHMTFFEMMGNFSFGGYFKKQAIQYAYEVTTTIFGLSSSELWVTVFENDNEAFELWKEWMPASRIIKMGASENFWQMGDSGPCGPCSELLYDRGVKYGNAKSPKEDISGERYLEFWNLVFMQDNKDPNGEVTKLPTPCIDTGLGLERIVSLVMGVDSVFETDILFSLIQSLEKIFSISYAKSTPLQAASFRVIADHIRALSFAISDGVLPGNTDRGYILRKLLRRSVIYSKNLGAKYPFHARLVSHLIELMGEDYPELISSRSKIEEILTLEEENFFKVLQRGGNLIEPILHKAGERGSKQIHGNEAFTLKDTYGLPFEEIVLLAKDRGLTVDTKSYLALEKEAKERSRKSATFTAKSTALQLDIPLLQDVQTTFVGYESDAVDTSIVAIIREGHVERSITTEDADAIIILKETPFYAEKGGQVGDRGILRNEYGEFSVQDTKSYKNVIAHIGKLTQGTLSVGNKVHASIDTKRRRRIEDAHSATHLLNFALSQILGPHIRQAGSFLDSGRLRFDFTHQKALTELEIRNIEQLVQEKIDQNHPISTTLLPLAVAQKDTSIVQAFGEKYGSEVRVVNIQNVSRELCGGTHALSLIHI
;
A
#
# COMPACT_ATOMS: atom_id res chain seq x y z
N MET A 1 -22.21 24.80 -4.67
CA MET A 1 -20.78 24.76 -4.30
C MET A 1 -19.94 25.05 -5.54
N LEU A 2 -18.90 25.87 -5.41
CA LEU A 2 -18.02 26.26 -6.53
C LEU A 2 -17.17 25.07 -7.01
N SER A 3 -16.66 24.25 -6.08
CA SER A 3 -15.92 23.03 -6.40
C SER A 3 -16.72 22.10 -7.33
N ARG A 4 -18.00 21.86 -7.02
CA ARG A 4 -18.89 21.04 -7.87
C ARG A 4 -19.11 21.68 -9.24
N LYS A 5 -19.31 23.02 -9.29
CA LYS A 5 -19.46 23.74 -10.55
C LYS A 5 -18.23 23.57 -11.42
N PHE A 6 -17.04 23.80 -10.90
CA PHE A 6 -15.80 23.72 -11.68
C PHE A 6 -15.50 22.31 -12.17
N ARG A 7 -15.75 21.30 -11.35
CA ARG A 7 -15.64 19.90 -11.76
C ARG A 7 -16.50 19.59 -12.99
N ARG A 8 -17.77 20.03 -12.97
CA ARG A 8 -18.71 19.81 -14.07
C ARG A 8 -18.39 20.64 -15.32
N GLU A 9 -18.04 21.91 -15.15
CA GLU A 9 -17.69 22.81 -16.27
C GLU A 9 -16.41 22.36 -16.96
N PHE A 10 -15.41 21.90 -16.21
CA PHE A 10 -14.18 21.33 -16.76
C PHE A 10 -14.47 20.09 -17.60
N ILE A 11 -15.22 19.13 -17.08
CA ILE A 11 -15.61 17.93 -17.83
C ILE A 11 -16.39 18.33 -19.08
N LYS A 12 -17.41 19.21 -18.95
CA LYS A 12 -18.24 19.66 -20.07
C LYS A 12 -17.43 20.32 -21.16
N TYR A 13 -16.47 21.18 -20.80
CA TYR A 13 -15.58 21.84 -21.76
C TYR A 13 -14.81 20.81 -22.59
N PHE A 14 -14.12 19.87 -21.96
CA PHE A 14 -13.31 18.88 -22.65
C PHE A 14 -14.17 17.86 -23.44
N VAL A 15 -15.32 17.48 -22.94
CA VAL A 15 -16.29 16.66 -23.72
C VAL A 15 -16.70 17.39 -25.00
N SER A 16 -16.94 18.74 -24.97
CA SER A 16 -17.19 19.52 -26.15
C SER A 16 -16.02 19.56 -27.15
N LYS A 17 -14.80 19.33 -26.66
CA LYS A 17 -13.55 19.19 -27.46
C LYS A 17 -13.24 17.73 -27.83
N LYS A 18 -14.24 16.83 -27.79
CA LYS A 18 -14.16 15.40 -28.15
C LYS A 18 -13.28 14.55 -27.21
N HIS A 19 -13.22 14.88 -25.94
CA HIS A 19 -12.65 14.02 -24.92
C HIS A 19 -13.73 13.09 -24.32
N THR A 20 -13.37 11.85 -24.07
CA THR A 20 -14.23 10.92 -23.34
C THR A 20 -14.10 11.18 -21.83
N HIS A 21 -15.22 11.36 -21.14
CA HIS A 21 -15.22 11.45 -19.69
C HIS A 21 -14.96 10.07 -19.10
N VAL A 22 -13.85 9.93 -18.37
CA VAL A 22 -13.47 8.74 -17.63
C VAL A 22 -13.63 9.02 -16.14
N PRO A 23 -14.44 8.25 -15.41
CA PRO A 23 -14.62 8.44 -13.97
C PRO A 23 -13.31 8.30 -13.19
N SER A 24 -13.29 8.83 -11.96
CA SER A 24 -12.17 8.63 -11.04
C SER A 24 -11.96 7.15 -10.76
N SER A 25 -10.73 6.69 -10.89
CA SER A 25 -10.34 5.37 -10.38
C SER A 25 -10.29 5.38 -8.84
N PRO A 26 -10.30 4.20 -8.19
CA PRO A 26 -10.02 4.08 -6.77
C PRO A 26 -8.66 4.68 -6.39
N LEU A 27 -8.50 5.04 -5.10
CA LEU A 27 -7.25 5.56 -4.55
C LEU A 27 -6.08 4.56 -4.59
N PHE A 28 -6.34 3.30 -4.94
CA PHE A 28 -5.28 2.32 -5.16
C PHE A 28 -5.65 1.34 -6.27
N SER A 29 -4.64 0.85 -6.97
CA SER A 29 -4.79 -0.25 -7.92
C SER A 29 -4.23 -1.54 -7.30
N PRO A 30 -5.02 -2.63 -7.22
CA PRO A 30 -4.50 -3.93 -6.80
C PRO A 30 -3.42 -4.48 -7.74
N ASN A 31 -3.48 -4.09 -9.01
CA ASN A 31 -2.62 -4.60 -10.08
C ASN A 31 -1.33 -3.80 -10.29
N ASP A 32 -1.17 -2.64 -9.65
CA ASP A 32 0.05 -1.85 -9.72
C ASP A 32 0.75 -1.78 -8.34
N PRO A 33 1.73 -2.64 -8.08
CA PRO A 33 2.50 -2.63 -6.84
C PRO A 33 3.52 -1.48 -6.76
N SER A 34 3.75 -0.74 -7.86
CA SER A 34 4.72 0.35 -7.90
C SER A 34 4.25 1.59 -7.13
N LEU A 35 2.96 1.72 -6.86
CA LEU A 35 2.34 2.84 -6.16
C LEU A 35 1.57 2.36 -4.93
N LEU A 36 1.77 3.04 -3.79
CA LEU A 36 0.94 2.81 -2.61
C LEU A 36 -0.48 3.31 -2.84
N PHE A 37 -0.60 4.54 -3.35
CA PHE A 37 -1.88 5.18 -3.66
C PHE A 37 -1.80 5.90 -5.01
N THR A 38 -2.96 6.11 -5.61
CA THR A 38 -3.12 6.96 -6.79
C THR A 38 -2.74 8.39 -6.42
N ASN A 39 -1.65 8.91 -6.99
CA ASN A 39 -1.06 10.21 -6.65
C ASN A 39 -1.17 11.25 -7.78
N ALA A 40 -1.66 10.83 -8.95
CA ALA A 40 -1.85 11.68 -10.12
C ALA A 40 -2.98 11.16 -11.01
N GLY A 41 -3.59 12.06 -11.80
CA GLY A 41 -4.69 11.74 -12.72
C GLY A 41 -4.31 10.70 -13.78
N MET A 42 -3.05 10.68 -14.19
CA MET A 42 -2.54 9.77 -15.22
C MET A 42 -2.40 8.31 -14.77
N ASN A 43 -2.43 8.02 -13.47
CA ASN A 43 -2.13 6.67 -12.98
C ASN A 43 -3.07 5.60 -13.58
N GLN A 44 -4.36 5.90 -13.74
CA GLN A 44 -5.31 5.00 -14.38
C GLN A 44 -5.07 4.78 -15.89
N PHE A 45 -4.28 5.64 -16.54
CA PHE A 45 -3.98 5.59 -17.97
C PHE A 45 -2.54 5.10 -18.26
N LYS A 46 -1.79 4.69 -17.24
CA LYS A 46 -0.39 4.27 -17.36
C LYS A 46 -0.13 3.31 -18.50
N ASP A 47 -0.93 2.24 -18.60
CA ASP A 47 -0.74 1.22 -19.62
C ASP A 47 -1.09 1.71 -21.02
N ILE A 48 -1.98 2.70 -21.16
CA ILE A 48 -2.28 3.34 -22.43
C ILE A 48 -1.10 4.21 -22.88
N PHE A 49 -0.51 5.01 -21.95
CA PHE A 49 0.70 5.81 -22.26
C PHE A 49 1.88 4.95 -22.71
N LEU A 50 2.04 3.78 -22.10
CA LEU A 50 3.11 2.83 -22.44
C LEU A 50 2.82 2.01 -23.70
N GLY A 51 1.60 2.09 -24.25
CA GLY A 51 1.17 1.26 -25.37
C GLY A 51 0.91 -0.21 -25.03
N ASN A 52 0.85 -0.56 -23.75
CA ASN A 52 0.56 -1.91 -23.28
C ASN A 52 -0.91 -2.31 -23.51
N THR A 53 -1.80 -1.31 -23.52
CA THR A 53 -3.24 -1.49 -23.77
C THR A 53 -3.74 -0.41 -24.71
N THR A 54 -4.82 -0.70 -25.43
CA THR A 54 -5.54 0.25 -26.28
C THR A 54 -6.84 0.65 -25.61
N ALA A 55 -7.22 1.91 -25.73
CA ALA A 55 -8.53 2.41 -25.31
C ALA A 55 -9.42 2.68 -26.54
N ASP A 56 -10.73 2.66 -26.32
CA ASP A 56 -11.71 3.02 -27.36
C ASP A 56 -11.80 4.55 -27.61
N TYR A 57 -10.90 5.30 -27.00
CA TYR A 57 -10.81 6.75 -27.10
C TYR A 57 -9.34 7.20 -27.22
N ILE A 58 -9.14 8.31 -27.96
CA ILE A 58 -7.81 8.93 -28.15
C ILE A 58 -7.57 10.05 -27.13
N ASN A 59 -8.63 10.71 -26.65
CA ASN A 59 -8.55 11.78 -25.67
C ASN A 59 -9.49 11.50 -24.50
N ALA A 60 -9.07 11.80 -23.30
CA ALA A 60 -9.85 11.61 -22.08
C ALA A 60 -9.87 12.87 -21.20
N VAL A 61 -10.90 12.99 -20.39
CA VAL A 61 -11.00 13.97 -19.30
C VAL A 61 -11.44 13.25 -18.03
N SER A 62 -10.80 13.56 -16.90
CA SER A 62 -11.14 12.96 -15.62
C SER A 62 -10.95 13.96 -14.47
N VAL A 63 -11.68 13.74 -13.39
CA VAL A 63 -11.42 14.37 -12.08
C VAL A 63 -11.06 13.26 -11.12
N GLN A 64 -9.76 13.07 -10.90
CA GLN A 64 -9.21 11.93 -10.18
C GLN A 64 -9.01 12.24 -8.70
N LYS A 65 -9.52 11.38 -7.83
CA LYS A 65 -9.16 11.35 -6.41
C LYS A 65 -7.66 11.00 -6.28
N CYS A 66 -6.91 11.82 -5.59
CA CYS A 66 -5.48 11.61 -5.37
C CYS A 66 -5.13 11.62 -3.89
N LEU A 67 -4.19 10.77 -3.51
CA LEU A 67 -3.67 10.69 -2.14
C LEU A 67 -2.13 10.70 -2.16
N ARG A 68 -1.52 11.78 -1.65
CA ARG A 68 -0.07 11.97 -1.57
C ARG A 68 0.43 11.80 -0.14
N VAL A 69 0.67 10.54 0.23
CA VAL A 69 1.16 10.15 1.56
C VAL A 69 2.21 9.05 1.40
N GLY A 70 3.46 9.38 1.65
CA GLY A 70 4.59 8.48 1.47
C GLY A 70 5.17 8.45 0.06
N GLY A 71 6.36 7.84 -0.10
CA GLY A 71 7.09 7.78 -1.36
C GLY A 71 7.69 9.13 -1.78
N LYS A 72 7.90 9.30 -3.10
CA LYS A 72 8.51 10.50 -3.70
C LYS A 72 7.66 11.76 -3.50
N HIS A 73 6.33 11.60 -3.54
CA HIS A 73 5.38 12.69 -3.34
C HIS A 73 4.71 12.51 -1.96
N ASN A 74 5.23 13.18 -0.95
CA ASN A 74 4.75 13.09 0.42
C ASN A 74 4.47 14.48 0.99
N ASP A 75 3.21 14.85 1.05
CA ASP A 75 2.75 16.16 1.57
C ASP A 75 2.35 16.12 3.06
N LEU A 76 2.36 14.95 3.70
CA LEU A 76 1.81 14.73 5.04
C LEU A 76 2.30 15.74 6.08
N GLU A 77 3.59 16.04 6.10
CA GLU A 77 4.17 16.93 7.11
C GLU A 77 3.80 18.40 6.89
N ASN A 78 3.52 18.78 5.65
CA ASN A 78 3.16 20.15 5.28
C ASN A 78 1.68 20.47 5.54
N VAL A 79 0.82 19.44 5.60
CA VAL A 79 -0.62 19.60 5.82
C VAL A 79 -0.91 20.24 7.17
N GLY A 80 -1.68 21.31 7.15
CA GLY A 80 -2.03 22.12 8.31
C GLY A 80 -1.09 23.31 8.54
N HIS A 81 0.16 23.23 8.06
CA HIS A 81 1.21 24.24 8.28
C HIS A 81 1.43 25.16 7.07
N THR A 82 1.01 24.75 5.88
CA THR A 82 1.04 25.57 4.66
C THR A 82 -0.39 25.89 4.20
N SER A 83 -0.51 26.86 3.30
CA SER A 83 -1.81 27.29 2.76
C SER A 83 -2.36 26.37 1.66
N ARG A 84 -1.55 25.46 1.08
CA ARG A 84 -1.81 24.78 -0.20
C ARG A 84 -1.63 23.26 -0.21
N HIS A 85 -0.95 22.65 0.80
CA HIS A 85 -0.70 21.22 0.82
C HIS A 85 -1.82 20.44 1.51
N MET A 86 -2.21 19.33 0.88
CA MET A 86 -3.24 18.41 1.33
C MET A 86 -2.76 16.98 1.10
N THR A 87 -3.20 16.03 1.93
CA THR A 87 -2.96 14.61 1.63
C THR A 87 -3.92 14.10 0.57
N PHE A 88 -5.19 14.44 0.69
CA PHE A 88 -6.23 14.14 -0.30
C PHE A 88 -6.60 15.40 -1.08
N PHE A 89 -6.63 15.29 -2.40
CA PHE A 89 -7.09 16.37 -3.28
C PHE A 89 -7.67 15.79 -4.57
N GLU A 90 -8.39 16.62 -5.31
CA GLU A 90 -8.94 16.24 -6.60
C GLU A 90 -8.09 16.86 -7.72
N MET A 91 -7.61 15.99 -8.62
CA MET A 91 -6.84 16.40 -9.80
C MET A 91 -7.72 16.34 -11.04
N MET A 92 -8.03 17.48 -11.60
CA MET A 92 -8.70 17.59 -12.90
C MET A 92 -7.66 17.46 -14.00
N GLY A 93 -7.86 16.54 -14.94
CA GLY A 93 -6.90 16.28 -16.00
C GLY A 93 -7.55 16.08 -17.36
N ASN A 94 -6.90 16.58 -18.39
CA ASN A 94 -7.16 16.23 -19.77
C ASN A 94 -5.96 15.51 -20.34
N PHE A 95 -6.24 14.44 -21.10
CA PHE A 95 -5.25 13.49 -21.57
C PHE A 95 -5.39 13.31 -23.07
N SER A 96 -4.26 13.13 -23.76
CA SER A 96 -4.23 12.79 -25.19
C SER A 96 -3.24 11.66 -25.43
N PHE A 97 -3.70 10.61 -26.08
CA PHE A 97 -2.93 9.43 -26.46
C PHE A 97 -2.60 9.48 -27.96
N GLY A 98 -1.90 10.54 -28.37
CA GLY A 98 -1.57 10.81 -29.76
C GLY A 98 -2.63 11.59 -30.56
N GLY A 99 -3.70 12.08 -29.93
CA GLY A 99 -4.73 12.87 -30.60
C GLY A 99 -4.31 14.32 -30.83
N TYR A 100 -3.61 14.91 -29.86
CA TYR A 100 -3.01 16.25 -29.93
C TYR A 100 -1.79 16.34 -29.04
N PHE A 101 -0.99 17.42 -29.22
CA PHE A 101 0.21 17.65 -28.43
C PHE A 101 0.30 19.10 -27.91
N LYS A 102 1.47 19.65 -27.69
CA LYS A 102 1.76 20.90 -26.98
C LYS A 102 0.84 22.06 -27.36
N LYS A 103 0.70 22.36 -28.66
CA LYS A 103 -0.06 23.53 -29.15
C LYS A 103 -1.51 23.54 -28.64
N GLN A 104 -2.20 22.43 -28.80
CA GLN A 104 -3.60 22.34 -28.38
C GLN A 104 -3.73 22.23 -26.86
N ALA A 105 -2.80 21.55 -26.17
CA ALA A 105 -2.79 21.49 -24.72
C ALA A 105 -2.65 22.88 -24.10
N ILE A 106 -1.74 23.70 -24.60
CA ILE A 106 -1.52 25.09 -24.19
C ILE A 106 -2.78 25.95 -24.45
N GLN A 107 -3.35 25.82 -25.66
CA GLN A 107 -4.57 26.54 -26.00
C GLN A 107 -5.71 26.20 -25.02
N TYR A 108 -5.96 24.90 -24.78
CA TYR A 108 -7.02 24.48 -23.88
C TYR A 108 -6.78 24.97 -22.43
N ALA A 109 -5.55 24.90 -21.96
CA ALA A 109 -5.21 25.38 -20.63
C ALA A 109 -5.47 26.88 -20.48
N TYR A 110 -5.08 27.70 -21.46
CA TYR A 110 -5.34 29.14 -21.44
C TYR A 110 -6.84 29.45 -21.54
N GLU A 111 -7.58 28.81 -22.47
CA GLU A 111 -9.03 28.98 -22.62
C GLU A 111 -9.78 28.63 -21.34
N VAL A 112 -9.49 27.47 -20.73
CA VAL A 112 -10.16 27.03 -19.49
C VAL A 112 -9.86 27.97 -18.35
N THR A 113 -8.60 28.38 -18.18
CA THR A 113 -8.19 29.29 -17.10
C THR A 113 -8.90 30.63 -17.19
N THR A 114 -8.96 31.21 -18.37
CA THR A 114 -9.49 32.59 -18.55
C THR A 114 -10.99 32.63 -18.75
N THR A 115 -11.59 31.63 -19.44
CA THR A 115 -13.03 31.65 -19.79
C THR A 115 -13.89 30.83 -18.86
N ILE A 116 -13.43 29.66 -18.40
CA ILE A 116 -14.23 28.79 -17.54
C ILE A 116 -14.05 29.20 -16.07
N PHE A 117 -12.80 29.38 -15.61
CA PHE A 117 -12.53 29.78 -14.24
C PHE A 117 -12.54 31.30 -14.04
N GLY A 118 -12.44 32.10 -15.12
CA GLY A 118 -12.52 33.56 -15.08
C GLY A 118 -11.31 34.22 -14.42
N LEU A 119 -10.15 33.55 -14.38
CA LEU A 119 -8.92 34.16 -13.85
C LEU A 119 -8.39 35.23 -14.81
N SER A 120 -7.89 36.34 -14.25
CA SER A 120 -7.29 37.40 -15.04
C SER A 120 -6.01 36.98 -15.71
N SER A 121 -5.92 37.12 -17.03
CA SER A 121 -4.71 36.87 -17.80
C SER A 121 -3.54 37.79 -17.41
N SER A 122 -3.82 38.93 -16.78
CA SER A 122 -2.79 39.86 -16.30
C SER A 122 -2.02 39.33 -15.11
N GLU A 123 -2.54 38.37 -14.36
CA GLU A 123 -1.92 37.79 -13.19
C GLU A 123 -1.36 36.39 -13.47
N LEU A 124 -1.55 35.87 -14.70
CA LEU A 124 -1.03 34.56 -15.09
C LEU A 124 0.48 34.61 -15.39
N TRP A 125 1.17 33.56 -14.92
CA TRP A 125 2.55 33.25 -15.21
C TRP A 125 2.68 31.83 -15.67
N VAL A 126 3.71 31.52 -16.45
CA VAL A 126 3.99 30.18 -16.92
C VAL A 126 5.46 29.84 -16.70
N THR A 127 5.72 28.63 -16.22
CA THR A 127 7.08 28.08 -16.28
C THR A 127 7.16 27.02 -17.37
N VAL A 128 8.32 26.91 -18.00
CA VAL A 128 8.62 25.92 -19.04
C VAL A 128 9.99 25.30 -18.77
N PHE A 129 10.17 24.05 -19.18
CA PHE A 129 11.50 23.41 -19.12
C PHE A 129 12.51 24.20 -19.95
N GLU A 130 13.69 24.46 -19.41
CA GLU A 130 14.70 25.35 -20.00
C GLU A 130 15.11 24.98 -21.42
N ASN A 131 15.08 23.67 -21.75
CA ASN A 131 15.42 23.14 -23.06
C ASN A 131 14.21 22.98 -24.00
N ASP A 132 12.97 23.25 -23.53
CA ASP A 132 11.75 23.17 -24.34
C ASP A 132 11.44 24.53 -25.01
N ASN A 133 12.19 24.86 -26.04
CA ASN A 133 11.99 26.10 -26.80
C ASN A 133 10.66 26.10 -27.56
N GLU A 134 10.15 24.94 -27.96
CA GLU A 134 8.86 24.83 -28.63
C GLU A 134 7.73 25.30 -27.72
N ALA A 135 7.66 24.79 -26.48
CA ALA A 135 6.66 25.24 -25.52
C ALA A 135 6.78 26.73 -25.20
N PHE A 136 8.01 27.26 -25.08
CA PHE A 136 8.24 28.69 -24.87
C PHE A 136 7.67 29.55 -26.00
N GLU A 137 7.91 29.19 -27.28
CA GLU A 137 7.37 29.94 -28.42
C GLU A 137 5.82 29.81 -28.55
N LEU A 138 5.29 28.63 -28.26
CA LEU A 138 3.83 28.42 -28.25
C LEU A 138 3.12 29.27 -27.19
N TRP A 139 3.70 29.40 -26.00
CA TRP A 139 3.14 30.25 -24.95
C TRP A 139 3.14 31.73 -25.30
N LYS A 140 4.09 32.21 -26.13
CA LYS A 140 4.14 33.60 -26.61
C LYS A 140 2.93 33.99 -27.48
N GLU A 141 2.21 32.99 -28.05
CA GLU A 141 0.95 33.25 -28.76
C GLU A 141 -0.16 33.75 -27.81
N TRP A 142 -0.04 33.47 -26.49
CA TRP A 142 -1.09 33.70 -25.48
C TRP A 142 -0.72 34.73 -24.43
N MET A 143 0.56 34.94 -24.15
CA MET A 143 0.98 35.86 -23.10
C MET A 143 2.35 36.49 -23.41
N PRO A 144 2.70 37.63 -22.74
CA PRO A 144 3.99 38.29 -22.92
C PRO A 144 5.16 37.38 -22.50
N ALA A 145 6.24 37.38 -23.28
CA ALA A 145 7.45 36.60 -23.00
C ALA A 145 8.06 36.86 -21.60
N SER A 146 7.84 38.06 -21.04
CA SER A 146 8.31 38.42 -19.68
C SER A 146 7.62 37.62 -18.55
N ARG A 147 6.52 36.93 -18.84
CA ARG A 147 5.79 36.07 -17.87
C ARG A 147 5.98 34.58 -18.15
N ILE A 148 6.83 34.22 -19.08
CA ILE A 148 7.19 32.83 -19.38
C ILE A 148 8.61 32.60 -18.87
N ILE A 149 8.74 31.81 -17.80
CA ILE A 149 10.01 31.62 -17.09
C ILE A 149 10.57 30.24 -17.41
N LYS A 150 11.82 30.20 -17.85
CA LYS A 150 12.55 28.95 -18.07
C LYS A 150 13.12 28.42 -16.76
N MET A 151 12.80 27.17 -16.42
CA MET A 151 13.20 26.47 -15.19
C MET A 151 13.91 25.17 -15.51
N GLY A 152 14.70 24.69 -14.56
CA GLY A 152 15.45 23.44 -14.68
C GLY A 152 14.58 22.17 -14.56
N ALA A 153 15.25 21.03 -14.66
CA ALA A 153 14.57 19.73 -14.60
C ALA A 153 13.94 19.42 -13.23
N SER A 154 14.42 20.03 -12.15
CA SER A 154 13.79 19.89 -10.82
C SER A 154 12.35 20.39 -10.76
N GLU A 155 12.03 21.41 -11.56
CA GLU A 155 10.75 22.10 -11.59
C GLU A 155 9.90 21.67 -12.80
N ASN A 156 10.48 21.74 -14.01
CA ASN A 156 9.73 21.56 -15.25
C ASN A 156 10.06 20.28 -16.04
N PHE A 157 10.45 19.21 -15.35
CA PHE A 157 10.52 17.85 -15.92
C PHE A 157 9.82 16.86 -15.01
N TRP A 158 8.70 16.31 -15.46
CA TRP A 158 7.88 15.41 -14.67
C TRP A 158 8.20 13.93 -14.98
N GLN A 159 8.15 13.09 -13.95
CA GLN A 159 8.35 11.65 -14.03
C GLN A 159 7.43 10.95 -13.04
N MET A 160 6.76 9.90 -13.48
CA MET A 160 5.72 9.20 -12.71
C MET A 160 6.22 8.60 -11.37
N GLY A 161 7.44 8.14 -11.32
CA GLY A 161 8.07 7.52 -10.14
C GLY A 161 9.57 7.35 -10.39
N ASP A 162 10.17 6.27 -9.91
CA ASP A 162 11.56 5.93 -10.22
C ASP A 162 11.68 5.39 -11.65
N SER A 163 10.61 4.83 -12.20
CA SER A 163 10.46 4.37 -13.59
C SER A 163 9.06 4.69 -14.10
N GLY A 164 8.91 4.83 -15.42
CA GLY A 164 7.63 5.10 -16.09
C GLY A 164 7.68 6.26 -17.06
N PRO A 165 6.51 6.67 -17.61
CA PRO A 165 6.41 7.78 -18.54
C PRO A 165 6.93 9.07 -17.94
N CYS A 166 7.62 9.90 -18.75
CA CYS A 166 8.18 11.17 -18.32
C CYS A 166 8.28 12.15 -19.50
N GLY A 167 8.50 13.41 -19.18
CA GLY A 167 8.69 14.45 -20.17
C GLY A 167 8.79 15.86 -19.59
N PRO A 168 9.18 16.86 -20.41
CA PRO A 168 9.16 18.25 -20.01
C PRO A 168 7.73 18.70 -19.72
N CYS A 169 7.58 19.72 -18.87
CA CYS A 169 6.28 20.25 -18.54
C CYS A 169 6.25 21.78 -18.51
N SER A 170 5.03 22.31 -18.59
CA SER A 170 4.72 23.71 -18.36
C SER A 170 3.75 23.83 -17.21
N GLU A 171 4.03 24.72 -16.25
CA GLU A 171 3.17 25.00 -15.12
C GLU A 171 2.51 26.36 -15.26
N LEU A 172 1.22 26.42 -14.98
CA LEU A 172 0.49 27.68 -14.87
C LEU A 172 0.44 28.09 -13.41
N LEU A 173 0.86 29.34 -13.16
CA LEU A 173 0.88 29.96 -11.84
C LEU A 173 0.07 31.25 -11.86
N TYR A 174 -0.46 31.61 -10.71
CA TYR A 174 -1.22 32.85 -10.53
C TYR A 174 -0.52 33.74 -9.50
N ASP A 175 -0.22 35.00 -9.87
CA ASP A 175 0.32 36.01 -8.94
C ASP A 175 -0.79 36.48 -8.00
N ARG A 176 -0.72 36.06 -6.76
CA ARG A 176 -1.67 36.45 -5.68
C ARG A 176 -1.38 37.83 -5.09
N GLY A 177 -0.32 38.48 -5.58
CA GLY A 177 0.08 39.83 -5.18
C GLY A 177 1.07 39.86 -4.00
N VAL A 178 1.53 41.08 -3.72
CA VAL A 178 2.59 41.34 -2.73
C VAL A 178 2.22 40.99 -1.28
N LYS A 179 0.95 40.78 -0.98
CA LYS A 179 0.51 40.28 0.34
C LYS A 179 1.13 38.93 0.67
N TYR A 180 1.44 38.11 -0.34
CA TYR A 180 1.93 36.72 -0.18
C TYR A 180 3.44 36.57 -0.37
N GLY A 181 4.15 37.66 -0.69
CA GLY A 181 5.60 37.67 -0.84
C GLY A 181 6.12 38.81 -1.72
N ASN A 182 7.41 39.10 -1.58
CA ASN A 182 8.06 40.20 -2.33
C ASN A 182 8.78 39.70 -3.59
N ALA A 183 8.72 38.42 -3.90
CA ALA A 183 9.32 37.84 -5.11
C ALA A 183 8.76 38.52 -6.37
N LYS A 184 9.58 38.80 -7.36
CA LYS A 184 9.18 39.48 -8.59
C LYS A 184 8.85 38.51 -9.73
N SER A 185 9.14 37.25 -9.54
CA SER A 185 8.89 36.17 -10.50
C SER A 185 8.71 34.84 -9.80
N PRO A 186 8.12 33.81 -10.45
CA PRO A 186 8.06 32.44 -9.92
C PRO A 186 9.42 31.87 -9.51
N LYS A 187 10.49 32.24 -10.22
CA LYS A 187 11.86 31.76 -9.93
C LYS A 187 12.41 32.28 -8.60
N GLU A 188 11.96 33.43 -8.16
CA GLU A 188 12.38 34.06 -6.89
C GLU A 188 11.50 33.60 -5.71
N ASP A 189 10.30 33.06 -5.98
CA ASP A 189 9.33 32.66 -4.94
C ASP A 189 9.58 31.22 -4.46
N ILE A 190 10.62 31.07 -3.63
CA ILE A 190 10.99 29.74 -3.03
C ILE A 190 9.82 29.15 -2.23
N SER A 191 8.98 30.01 -1.62
CA SER A 191 7.84 29.55 -0.84
C SER A 191 6.68 29.06 -1.71
N GLY A 192 6.55 29.57 -2.92
CA GLY A 192 5.40 29.37 -3.82
C GLY A 192 4.08 29.90 -3.26
N GLU A 193 4.14 30.85 -2.34
CA GLU A 193 2.94 31.44 -1.73
C GLU A 193 2.39 32.59 -2.56
N ARG A 194 3.24 33.37 -3.22
CA ARG A 194 2.83 34.46 -4.11
C ARG A 194 2.42 33.94 -5.48
N TYR A 195 3.29 33.17 -6.12
CA TYR A 195 3.04 32.57 -7.44
C TYR A 195 2.51 31.15 -7.24
N LEU A 196 1.20 31.02 -6.99
CA LEU A 196 0.59 29.73 -6.71
C LEU A 196 0.45 28.92 -8.00
N GLU A 197 1.21 27.82 -8.11
CA GLU A 197 1.02 26.81 -9.15
C GLU A 197 -0.33 26.12 -8.94
N PHE A 198 -1.15 26.06 -10.01
CA PHE A 198 -2.45 25.41 -9.97
C PHE A 198 -2.66 24.35 -11.06
N TRP A 199 -1.91 24.42 -12.18
CA TRP A 199 -2.03 23.48 -13.29
C TRP A 199 -0.68 23.14 -13.88
N ASN A 200 -0.40 21.83 -14.05
CA ASN A 200 0.79 21.33 -14.71
C ASN A 200 0.41 20.61 -16.01
N LEU A 201 1.03 20.98 -17.13
CA LEU A 201 0.87 20.37 -18.46
C LEU A 201 2.13 19.56 -18.76
N VAL A 202 2.02 18.23 -18.75
CA VAL A 202 3.14 17.34 -19.02
C VAL A 202 3.13 16.86 -20.46
N PHE A 203 4.19 17.07 -21.17
CA PHE A 203 4.42 16.66 -22.56
C PHE A 203 5.14 15.32 -22.56
N MET A 204 4.37 14.25 -22.36
CA MET A 204 4.88 12.88 -22.25
C MET A 204 5.45 12.41 -23.59
N GLN A 205 6.73 12.18 -23.64
CA GLN A 205 7.42 11.73 -24.85
C GLN A 205 8.47 10.64 -24.58
N ASP A 206 8.81 10.41 -23.34
CA ASP A 206 9.86 9.50 -22.93
C ASP A 206 9.33 8.50 -21.87
N ASN A 207 9.98 7.34 -21.78
CA ASN A 207 9.77 6.34 -20.74
C ASN A 207 11.12 5.98 -20.13
N LYS A 208 11.22 6.04 -18.81
CA LYS A 208 12.40 5.63 -18.06
C LYS A 208 12.17 4.26 -17.45
N ASP A 209 13.06 3.32 -17.73
CA ASP A 209 13.03 1.97 -17.18
C ASP A 209 13.57 1.92 -15.73
N PRO A 210 13.42 0.77 -15.02
CA PRO A 210 13.98 0.60 -13.67
C PRO A 210 15.51 0.70 -13.58
N ASN A 211 16.24 0.52 -14.69
CA ASN A 211 17.70 0.63 -14.76
C ASN A 211 18.15 2.08 -15.02
N GLY A 212 17.18 2.98 -15.28
CA GLY A 212 17.43 4.40 -15.57
C GLY A 212 17.61 4.72 -17.06
N GLU A 213 17.47 3.76 -17.96
CA GLU A 213 17.50 3.97 -19.39
C GLU A 213 16.23 4.69 -19.88
N VAL A 214 16.43 5.71 -20.72
CA VAL A 214 15.31 6.52 -21.25
C VAL A 214 15.08 6.18 -22.72
N THR A 215 13.88 5.74 -23.03
CA THR A 215 13.41 5.41 -24.39
C THR A 215 12.26 6.31 -24.79
N LYS A 216 12.00 6.46 -26.08
CA LYS A 216 10.83 7.21 -26.57
C LYS A 216 9.56 6.42 -26.38
N LEU A 217 8.48 7.11 -25.99
CA LEU A 217 7.13 6.53 -26.05
C LEU A 217 6.73 6.22 -27.50
N PRO A 218 5.85 5.23 -27.72
CA PRO A 218 5.35 4.90 -29.07
C PRO A 218 4.73 6.11 -29.78
N THR A 219 4.08 6.98 -29.02
CA THR A 219 3.45 8.21 -29.50
C THR A 219 3.58 9.30 -28.46
N PRO A 220 3.87 10.57 -28.83
CA PRO A 220 3.80 11.69 -27.90
C PRO A 220 2.40 11.86 -27.34
N CYS A 221 2.31 12.02 -26.04
CA CYS A 221 1.05 12.08 -25.30
C CYS A 221 0.97 13.35 -24.44
N ILE A 222 -0.23 13.70 -24.02
CA ILE A 222 -0.49 14.78 -23.06
C ILE A 222 -1.07 14.19 -21.79
N ASP A 223 -0.45 14.56 -20.67
CA ASP A 223 -0.97 14.43 -19.32
C ASP A 223 -1.10 15.82 -18.70
N THR A 224 -2.21 16.12 -18.04
CA THR A 224 -2.33 17.37 -17.29
C THR A 224 -2.91 17.13 -15.90
N GLY A 225 -2.46 17.96 -14.94
CA GLY A 225 -2.94 17.90 -13.57
C GLY A 225 -3.24 19.29 -13.01
N LEU A 226 -4.53 19.61 -12.84
CA LEU A 226 -5.03 20.83 -12.25
C LEU A 226 -5.62 20.54 -10.87
N GLY A 227 -5.12 21.19 -9.83
CA GLY A 227 -5.65 21.03 -8.47
C GLY A 227 -6.98 21.75 -8.30
N LEU A 228 -8.07 20.99 -8.07
CA LEU A 228 -9.41 21.57 -7.89
C LEU A 228 -9.42 22.56 -6.72
N GLU A 229 -8.91 22.19 -5.57
CA GLU A 229 -8.92 23.05 -4.38
C GLU A 229 -8.08 24.32 -4.58
N ARG A 230 -6.96 24.23 -5.33
CA ARG A 230 -6.13 25.39 -5.65
C ARG A 230 -6.88 26.39 -6.55
N ILE A 231 -7.50 25.92 -7.63
CA ILE A 231 -8.25 26.81 -8.51
C ILE A 231 -9.47 27.42 -7.81
N VAL A 232 -10.16 26.64 -6.98
CA VAL A 232 -11.28 27.16 -6.17
C VAL A 232 -10.81 28.25 -5.22
N SER A 233 -9.66 28.07 -4.54
CA SER A 233 -9.12 29.10 -3.64
C SER A 233 -8.77 30.40 -4.35
N LEU A 234 -8.21 30.30 -5.57
CA LEU A 234 -7.89 31.47 -6.39
C LEU A 234 -9.16 32.25 -6.81
N VAL A 235 -10.18 31.55 -7.28
CA VAL A 235 -11.43 32.16 -7.72
C VAL A 235 -12.26 32.73 -6.55
N MET A 236 -12.21 32.07 -5.38
CA MET A 236 -12.84 32.60 -4.16
C MET A 236 -12.05 33.77 -3.55
N GLY A 237 -10.80 33.99 -3.96
CA GLY A 237 -9.93 35.02 -3.39
C GLY A 237 -9.58 34.80 -1.93
N VAL A 238 -9.51 33.52 -1.51
CA VAL A 238 -9.16 33.13 -0.12
C VAL A 238 -7.68 32.84 0.03
N ASP A 239 -7.19 32.94 1.28
CA ASP A 239 -5.77 32.86 1.58
C ASP A 239 -5.25 31.41 1.57
N SER A 240 -6.13 30.42 1.74
CA SER A 240 -5.77 29.02 1.86
C SER A 240 -6.78 28.10 1.19
N VAL A 241 -6.33 26.96 0.68
CA VAL A 241 -7.22 25.88 0.18
C VAL A 241 -8.19 25.40 1.27
N PHE A 242 -7.82 25.54 2.54
CA PHE A 242 -8.67 25.19 3.68
C PHE A 242 -9.84 26.14 3.90
N GLU A 243 -9.87 27.27 3.19
CA GLU A 243 -10.97 28.25 3.21
C GLU A 243 -11.90 28.08 2.01
N THR A 244 -11.69 27.06 1.18
CA THR A 244 -12.56 26.68 0.08
C THR A 244 -13.87 26.06 0.58
N ASP A 245 -14.88 26.03 -0.27
CA ASP A 245 -16.24 25.64 0.06
C ASP A 245 -16.36 24.28 0.75
N ILE A 246 -15.60 23.24 0.32
CA ILE A 246 -15.62 21.90 0.91
C ILE A 246 -14.86 21.89 2.24
N LEU A 247 -13.60 22.32 2.23
CA LEU A 247 -12.73 22.21 3.41
C LEU A 247 -13.18 23.13 4.54
N PHE A 248 -13.60 24.35 4.21
CA PHE A 248 -14.11 25.29 5.21
C PHE A 248 -15.42 24.81 5.84
N SER A 249 -16.31 24.17 5.06
CA SER A 249 -17.53 23.58 5.60
C SER A 249 -17.23 22.45 6.61
N LEU A 250 -16.21 21.65 6.36
CA LEU A 250 -15.74 20.65 7.35
C LEU A 250 -15.14 21.33 8.59
N ILE A 251 -14.37 22.42 8.42
CA ILE A 251 -13.85 23.22 9.54
C ILE A 251 -14.99 23.79 10.37
N GLN A 252 -16.05 24.34 9.73
CA GLN A 252 -17.23 24.83 10.44
C GLN A 252 -17.95 23.73 11.25
N SER A 253 -17.96 22.49 10.74
CA SER A 253 -18.48 21.36 11.51
C SER A 253 -17.62 21.05 12.74
N LEU A 254 -16.30 21.15 12.60
CA LEU A 254 -15.37 21.02 13.73
C LEU A 254 -15.53 22.16 14.75
N GLU A 255 -15.75 23.41 14.32
CA GLU A 255 -16.06 24.54 15.22
C GLU A 255 -17.26 24.21 16.12
N LYS A 256 -18.31 23.62 15.54
CA LYS A 256 -19.51 23.19 16.29
C LYS A 256 -19.21 22.03 17.25
N ILE A 257 -18.40 21.06 16.83
CA ILE A 257 -18.03 19.88 17.65
C ILE A 257 -17.22 20.31 18.87
N PHE A 258 -16.25 21.21 18.69
CA PHE A 258 -15.31 21.60 19.74
C PHE A 258 -15.68 22.92 20.43
N SER A 259 -16.66 23.66 19.92
CA SER A 259 -17.06 24.99 20.41
C SER A 259 -15.89 26.00 20.41
N ILE A 260 -15.04 25.92 19.41
CA ILE A 260 -13.87 26.79 19.21
C ILE A 260 -13.99 27.44 17.82
N SER A 261 -13.77 28.75 17.73
CA SER A 261 -13.77 29.47 16.46
C SER A 261 -12.42 29.33 15.75
N TYR A 262 -12.43 28.90 14.50
CA TYR A 262 -11.25 28.80 13.64
C TYR A 262 -10.58 30.16 13.44
N ALA A 263 -11.36 31.20 13.18
CA ALA A 263 -10.86 32.57 12.97
C ALA A 263 -10.17 33.18 14.22
N LYS A 264 -10.48 32.68 15.44
CA LYS A 264 -9.87 33.11 16.70
C LYS A 264 -8.87 32.11 17.25
N SER A 265 -8.53 31.09 16.51
CA SER A 265 -7.67 30.00 16.91
C SER A 265 -6.19 30.43 17.01
N THR A 266 -5.47 29.83 17.94
CA THR A 266 -4.01 29.88 17.90
C THR A 266 -3.47 29.19 16.64
N PRO A 267 -2.22 29.44 16.21
CA PRO A 267 -1.64 28.78 15.05
C PRO A 267 -1.71 27.23 15.13
N LEU A 268 -1.51 26.66 16.31
CA LEU A 268 -1.59 25.22 16.53
C LEU A 268 -3.03 24.69 16.44
N GLN A 269 -4.00 25.43 16.94
CA GLN A 269 -5.42 25.09 16.80
C GLN A 269 -5.87 25.20 15.35
N ALA A 270 -5.46 26.26 14.62
CA ALA A 270 -5.76 26.41 13.20
C ALA A 270 -5.17 25.25 12.37
N ALA A 271 -3.91 24.86 12.64
CA ALA A 271 -3.32 23.69 12.03
C ALA A 271 -4.11 22.41 12.35
N SER A 272 -4.63 22.28 13.58
CA SER A 272 -5.43 21.13 13.99
C SER A 272 -6.74 21.02 13.19
N PHE A 273 -7.46 22.11 13.00
CA PHE A 273 -8.65 22.15 12.16
C PHE A 273 -8.35 21.71 10.72
N ARG A 274 -7.26 22.24 10.14
CA ARG A 274 -6.84 21.92 8.76
C ARG A 274 -6.47 20.45 8.60
N VAL A 275 -5.68 19.90 9.52
CA VAL A 275 -5.27 18.49 9.51
C VAL A 275 -6.48 17.57 9.60
N ILE A 276 -7.43 17.84 10.50
CA ILE A 276 -8.62 17.00 10.66
C ILE A 276 -9.51 17.08 9.41
N ALA A 277 -9.72 18.29 8.86
CA ALA A 277 -10.55 18.48 7.66
C ALA A 277 -9.95 17.80 6.41
N ASP A 278 -8.63 17.79 6.26
CA ASP A 278 -7.95 17.06 5.21
C ASP A 278 -8.04 15.55 5.42
N HIS A 279 -7.67 15.08 6.62
CA HIS A 279 -7.52 13.66 6.88
C HIS A 279 -8.86 12.91 6.88
N ILE A 280 -9.98 13.55 7.27
CA ILE A 280 -11.30 12.90 7.19
C ILE A 280 -11.68 12.58 5.73
N ARG A 281 -11.30 13.42 4.76
CA ARG A 281 -11.50 13.12 3.34
C ARG A 281 -10.65 11.92 2.92
N ALA A 282 -9.34 11.98 3.20
CA ALA A 282 -8.39 10.92 2.87
C ALA A 282 -8.83 9.56 3.43
N LEU A 283 -9.21 9.51 4.70
CA LEU A 283 -9.66 8.31 5.39
C LEU A 283 -10.96 7.77 4.81
N SER A 284 -11.96 8.64 4.63
CA SER A 284 -13.28 8.21 4.15
C SER A 284 -13.21 7.64 2.73
N PHE A 285 -12.50 8.29 1.83
CA PHE A 285 -12.32 7.79 0.45
C PHE A 285 -11.50 6.50 0.40
N ALA A 286 -10.40 6.42 1.13
CA ALA A 286 -9.57 5.21 1.13
C ALA A 286 -10.31 4.00 1.72
N ILE A 287 -11.11 4.20 2.79
CA ILE A 287 -11.95 3.14 3.37
C ILE A 287 -13.08 2.74 2.41
N SER A 288 -13.70 3.72 1.74
CA SER A 288 -14.72 3.47 0.71
C SER A 288 -14.16 2.62 -0.43
N ASP A 289 -12.96 2.92 -0.88
CA ASP A 289 -12.24 2.17 -1.91
C ASP A 289 -11.73 0.80 -1.41
N GLY A 290 -11.86 0.47 -0.12
CA GLY A 290 -11.58 -0.87 0.43
C GLY A 290 -10.28 -1.00 1.23
N VAL A 291 -9.53 0.08 1.45
CA VAL A 291 -8.34 0.05 2.31
C VAL A 291 -8.77 0.06 3.78
N LEU A 292 -8.21 -0.85 4.57
CA LEU A 292 -8.47 -0.93 6.00
C LEU A 292 -7.25 -0.49 6.80
N PRO A 293 -7.41 0.21 7.94
CA PRO A 293 -6.31 0.50 8.83
C PRO A 293 -5.57 -0.77 9.26
N GLY A 294 -4.24 -0.75 9.23
CA GLY A 294 -3.41 -1.92 9.50
C GLY A 294 -2.03 -1.55 10.03
N ASN A 295 -1.16 -2.57 10.16
CA ASN A 295 0.23 -2.39 10.63
C ASN A 295 1.25 -2.35 9.50
N THR A 296 0.85 -2.64 8.27
CA THR A 296 1.73 -2.69 7.09
C THR A 296 1.10 -1.94 5.92
N ASP A 297 1.90 -1.56 4.97
CA ASP A 297 1.52 -1.04 3.65
C ASP A 297 0.49 0.13 3.70
N ARG A 298 -0.52 0.07 2.85
CA ARG A 298 -1.60 1.06 2.76
C ARG A 298 -2.37 1.22 4.07
N GLY A 299 -2.60 0.10 4.78
CA GLY A 299 -3.29 0.08 6.08
C GLY A 299 -2.54 0.85 7.16
N TYR A 300 -1.21 0.74 7.17
CA TYR A 300 -0.35 1.52 8.07
C TYR A 300 -0.50 3.03 7.82
N ILE A 301 -0.55 3.43 6.56
CA ILE A 301 -0.73 4.85 6.21
C ILE A 301 -2.09 5.37 6.71
N LEU A 302 -3.17 4.62 6.49
CA LEU A 302 -4.49 5.02 7.00
C LEU A 302 -4.50 5.16 8.52
N ARG A 303 -3.93 4.18 9.22
CA ARG A 303 -3.77 4.24 10.68
C ARG A 303 -2.96 5.46 11.11
N LYS A 304 -1.89 5.79 10.41
CA LYS A 304 -1.05 6.96 10.66
C LYS A 304 -1.85 8.27 10.48
N LEU A 305 -2.65 8.40 9.40
CA LEU A 305 -3.50 9.57 9.17
C LEU A 305 -4.53 9.76 10.29
N LEU A 306 -5.24 8.70 10.67
CA LEU A 306 -6.24 8.77 11.73
C LEU A 306 -5.60 9.17 13.06
N ARG A 307 -4.51 8.52 13.45
CA ARG A 307 -3.81 8.80 14.70
C ARG A 307 -3.26 10.23 14.73
N ARG A 308 -2.71 10.71 13.61
CA ARG A 308 -2.28 12.11 13.49
C ARG A 308 -3.46 13.05 13.70
N SER A 309 -4.61 12.78 13.07
CA SER A 309 -5.83 13.56 13.25
C SER A 309 -6.30 13.57 14.72
N VAL A 310 -6.27 12.42 15.41
CA VAL A 310 -6.60 12.31 16.84
C VAL A 310 -5.62 13.10 17.71
N ILE A 311 -4.31 13.08 17.43
CA ILE A 311 -3.32 13.86 18.16
C ILE A 311 -3.62 15.36 18.04
N TYR A 312 -3.83 15.84 16.82
CA TYR A 312 -4.17 17.24 16.58
C TYR A 312 -5.49 17.65 17.22
N SER A 313 -6.48 16.76 17.29
CA SER A 313 -7.76 17.05 17.94
C SER A 313 -7.65 17.33 19.44
N LYS A 314 -6.61 16.82 20.12
CA LYS A 314 -6.35 17.16 21.52
C LYS A 314 -6.08 18.65 21.72
N ASN A 315 -5.48 19.33 20.74
CA ASN A 315 -5.28 20.79 20.79
C ASN A 315 -6.61 21.56 20.73
N LEU A 316 -7.67 20.87 20.27
CA LEU A 316 -9.05 21.36 20.25
C LEU A 316 -9.88 20.83 21.45
N GLY A 317 -9.25 20.12 22.39
CA GLY A 317 -9.90 19.60 23.58
C GLY A 317 -10.66 18.28 23.40
N ALA A 318 -10.40 17.52 22.35
CA ALA A 318 -11.01 16.21 22.14
C ALA A 318 -10.71 15.23 23.26
N LYS A 319 -11.76 14.61 23.79
CA LYS A 319 -11.69 13.58 24.87
C LYS A 319 -12.23 12.22 24.43
N TYR A 320 -13.02 12.19 23.37
CA TYR A 320 -13.77 11.03 22.89
C TYR A 320 -13.73 10.98 21.37
N PRO A 321 -14.02 9.81 20.76
CA PRO A 321 -14.17 9.65 19.31
C PRO A 321 -15.18 10.66 18.73
N PHE A 322 -14.83 11.23 17.58
CA PHE A 322 -15.68 12.23 16.92
C PHE A 322 -15.65 12.17 15.38
N HIS A 323 -14.65 11.49 14.78
CA HIS A 323 -14.47 11.50 13.32
C HIS A 323 -15.68 10.97 12.56
N ALA A 324 -16.36 9.94 13.08
CA ALA A 324 -17.58 9.40 12.49
C ALA A 324 -18.68 10.47 12.31
N ARG A 325 -18.72 11.47 13.20
CA ARG A 325 -19.70 12.59 13.11
C ARG A 325 -19.46 13.50 11.91
N LEU A 326 -18.24 13.53 11.34
CA LEU A 326 -17.90 14.31 10.15
C LEU A 326 -18.27 13.58 8.86
N VAL A 327 -18.40 12.24 8.88
CA VAL A 327 -18.65 11.43 7.69
C VAL A 327 -19.97 11.81 7.03
N SER A 328 -21.02 11.98 7.80
CA SER A 328 -22.34 12.39 7.29
C SER A 328 -22.26 13.73 6.55
N HIS A 329 -21.55 14.71 7.14
CA HIS A 329 -21.37 16.01 6.53
C HIS A 329 -20.49 15.96 5.27
N LEU A 330 -19.43 15.16 5.28
CA LEU A 330 -18.62 14.91 4.09
C LEU A 330 -19.45 14.30 2.94
N ILE A 331 -20.35 13.37 3.24
CA ILE A 331 -21.27 12.78 2.26
C ILE A 331 -22.22 13.83 1.68
N GLU A 332 -22.74 14.75 2.49
CA GLU A 332 -23.57 15.89 2.00
C GLU A 332 -22.79 16.77 1.01
N LEU A 333 -21.49 16.98 1.26
CA LEU A 333 -20.63 17.81 0.44
C LEU A 333 -20.20 17.13 -0.87
N MET A 334 -19.87 15.82 -0.83
CA MET A 334 -19.18 15.14 -1.93
C MET A 334 -19.92 13.91 -2.46
N GLY A 335 -20.93 13.39 -1.76
CA GLY A 335 -21.58 12.11 -2.10
C GLY A 335 -22.35 12.12 -3.43
N GLU A 336 -22.80 13.29 -3.93
CA GLU A 336 -23.44 13.37 -5.25
C GLU A 336 -22.44 13.12 -6.39
N ASP A 337 -21.19 13.56 -6.22
CA ASP A 337 -20.14 13.36 -7.20
C ASP A 337 -19.38 12.03 -6.99
N TYR A 338 -19.48 11.47 -5.77
CA TYR A 338 -18.82 10.23 -5.34
C TYR A 338 -19.78 9.31 -4.56
N PRO A 339 -20.70 8.61 -5.26
CA PRO A 339 -21.76 7.80 -4.64
C PRO A 339 -21.25 6.64 -3.80
N GLU A 340 -20.00 6.22 -4.00
CA GLU A 340 -19.33 5.22 -3.17
C GLU A 340 -19.22 5.63 -1.69
N LEU A 341 -19.14 6.92 -1.38
CA LEU A 341 -19.17 7.41 0.00
C LEU A 341 -20.52 7.13 0.66
N ILE A 342 -21.62 7.28 -0.09
CA ILE A 342 -22.97 7.03 0.41
C ILE A 342 -23.14 5.54 0.74
N SER A 343 -22.76 4.67 -0.20
CA SER A 343 -22.90 3.21 -0.04
C SER A 343 -21.98 2.64 1.05
N SER A 344 -20.84 3.29 1.33
CA SER A 344 -19.87 2.85 2.32
C SER A 344 -20.02 3.53 3.69
N ARG A 345 -21.04 4.38 3.90
CA ARG A 345 -21.19 5.22 5.09
C ARG A 345 -20.98 4.44 6.39
N SER A 346 -21.82 3.41 6.62
CA SER A 346 -21.78 2.64 7.87
C SER A 346 -20.42 2.00 8.12
N LYS A 347 -19.78 1.50 7.07
CA LYS A 347 -18.44 0.92 7.13
C LYS A 347 -17.39 1.96 7.52
N ILE A 348 -17.45 3.16 6.93
CA ILE A 348 -16.52 4.25 7.24
C ILE A 348 -16.68 4.67 8.71
N GLU A 349 -17.93 4.91 9.16
CA GLU A 349 -18.22 5.34 10.52
C GLU A 349 -17.77 4.29 11.56
N GLU A 350 -18.01 3.00 11.30
CA GLU A 350 -17.60 1.90 12.20
C GLU A 350 -16.07 1.81 12.31
N ILE A 351 -15.36 1.84 11.18
CA ILE A 351 -13.90 1.72 11.14
C ILE A 351 -13.24 2.89 11.87
N LEU A 352 -13.68 4.11 11.58
CA LEU A 352 -13.12 5.31 12.22
C LEU A 352 -13.36 5.29 13.71
N THR A 353 -14.57 4.97 14.16
CA THR A 353 -14.91 4.90 15.59
C THR A 353 -14.02 3.89 16.31
N LEU A 354 -13.90 2.69 15.77
CA LEU A 354 -13.15 1.61 16.40
C LEU A 354 -11.64 1.91 16.52
N GLU A 355 -11.01 2.38 15.44
CA GLU A 355 -9.59 2.73 15.45
C GLU A 355 -9.33 3.95 16.36
N GLU A 356 -10.24 4.91 16.36
CA GLU A 356 -10.16 6.09 17.22
C GLU A 356 -10.27 5.71 18.71
N GLU A 357 -11.24 4.88 19.10
CA GLU A 357 -11.38 4.36 20.46
C GLU A 357 -10.13 3.60 20.92
N ASN A 358 -9.62 2.73 20.08
CA ASN A 358 -8.42 1.97 20.36
C ASN A 358 -7.22 2.91 20.58
N PHE A 359 -7.10 3.93 19.76
CA PHE A 359 -6.01 4.88 19.91
C PHE A 359 -6.18 5.80 21.13
N PHE A 360 -7.38 6.23 21.48
CA PHE A 360 -7.64 6.95 22.73
C PHE A 360 -7.25 6.11 23.96
N LYS A 361 -7.51 4.80 23.96
CA LYS A 361 -7.02 3.89 25.02
C LYS A 361 -5.49 3.86 25.10
N VAL A 362 -4.80 3.82 23.96
CA VAL A 362 -3.33 3.90 23.91
C VAL A 362 -2.85 5.25 24.46
N LEU A 363 -3.47 6.35 24.06
CA LEU A 363 -3.12 7.69 24.53
C LEU A 363 -3.40 7.89 26.03
N GLN A 364 -4.46 7.30 26.56
CA GLN A 364 -4.74 7.33 28.02
C GLN A 364 -3.68 6.56 28.79
N ARG A 365 -3.26 5.39 28.31
CA ARG A 365 -2.20 4.58 28.94
C ARG A 365 -0.81 5.25 28.80
N GLY A 366 -0.52 5.78 27.61
CA GLY A 366 0.77 6.42 27.30
C GLY A 366 0.84 7.91 27.70
N GLY A 367 -0.28 8.61 27.74
CA GLY A 367 -0.32 10.06 27.98
C GLY A 367 0.18 10.49 29.35
N ASN A 368 -0.02 9.64 30.36
CA ASN A 368 0.55 9.87 31.72
C ASN A 368 2.08 9.71 31.73
N LEU A 369 2.68 9.19 30.66
CA LEU A 369 4.10 8.88 30.59
C LEU A 369 4.86 9.78 29.62
N ILE A 370 4.21 10.23 28.54
CA ILE A 370 4.85 11.13 27.56
C ILE A 370 4.97 12.56 28.11
N GLU A 371 3.96 13.04 28.84
CA GLU A 371 3.99 14.38 29.45
C GLU A 371 5.17 14.56 30.41
N PRO A 372 5.48 13.63 31.35
CA PRO A 372 6.67 13.73 32.19
C PRO A 372 7.98 13.71 31.41
N ILE A 373 8.04 12.95 30.28
CA ILE A 373 9.24 12.89 29.44
C ILE A 373 9.42 14.21 28.68
N LEU A 374 8.34 14.76 28.13
CA LEU A 374 8.35 16.06 27.46
C LEU A 374 8.70 17.20 28.44
N HIS A 375 8.16 17.17 29.66
CA HIS A 375 8.47 18.13 30.72
C HIS A 375 9.93 18.03 31.14
N LYS A 376 10.43 16.83 31.42
CA LYS A 376 11.85 16.60 31.77
C LYS A 376 12.81 17.03 30.67
N ALA A 377 12.47 16.84 29.40
CA ALA A 377 13.29 17.32 28.28
C ALA A 377 13.37 18.86 28.28
N GLY A 378 12.27 19.54 28.58
CA GLY A 378 12.22 21.01 28.73
C GLY A 378 13.06 21.49 29.94
N GLU A 379 12.95 20.83 31.06
CA GLU A 379 13.72 21.18 32.30
C GLU A 379 15.23 20.99 32.16
N ARG A 380 15.66 19.98 31.40
CA ARG A 380 17.10 19.73 31.15
C ARG A 380 17.76 20.80 30.27
N GLY A 381 17.01 21.79 29.78
CA GLY A 381 17.50 22.76 28.78
C GLY A 381 17.85 22.13 27.46
N SER A 382 17.56 20.83 27.27
CA SER A 382 17.73 20.07 26.04
C SER A 382 16.44 20.16 25.26
N LYS A 383 16.49 20.70 24.05
CA LYS A 383 15.35 20.65 23.12
C LYS A 383 15.19 19.28 22.46
N GLN A 384 15.65 18.20 23.11
CA GLN A 384 15.68 16.87 22.53
C GLN A 384 15.24 15.79 23.52
N ILE A 385 14.34 14.90 23.10
CA ILE A 385 13.97 13.65 23.76
C ILE A 385 15.06 12.61 23.46
N HIS A 386 15.53 11.91 24.47
CA HIS A 386 16.55 10.86 24.28
C HIS A 386 15.98 9.64 23.54
N GLY A 387 16.83 8.96 22.76
CA GLY A 387 16.43 7.78 21.99
C GLY A 387 15.89 6.62 22.82
N ASN A 388 16.40 6.41 24.04
CA ASN A 388 15.93 5.40 24.99
C ASN A 388 14.52 5.72 25.53
N GLU A 389 14.21 7.00 25.79
CA GLU A 389 12.88 7.45 26.21
C GLU A 389 11.86 7.21 25.09
N ALA A 390 12.21 7.58 23.85
CA ALA A 390 11.39 7.33 22.68
C ALA A 390 11.21 5.83 22.41
N PHE A 391 12.26 5.02 22.57
CA PHE A 391 12.18 3.57 22.43
C PHE A 391 11.24 2.94 23.48
N THR A 392 11.33 3.36 24.74
CA THR A 392 10.43 2.88 25.80
C THR A 392 8.97 3.23 25.50
N LEU A 393 8.69 4.44 25.00
CA LEU A 393 7.34 4.84 24.61
C LEU A 393 6.76 3.95 23.49
N LYS A 394 7.59 3.52 22.54
CA LYS A 394 7.16 2.61 21.48
C LYS A 394 7.05 1.17 21.96
N ASP A 395 8.13 0.63 22.52
CA ASP A 395 8.25 -0.80 22.83
C ASP A 395 7.36 -1.24 23.99
N THR A 396 7.30 -0.43 25.03
CA THR A 396 6.54 -0.75 26.26
C THR A 396 5.10 -0.25 26.20
N TYR A 397 4.88 0.93 25.62
CA TYR A 397 3.56 1.59 25.65
C TYR A 397 2.84 1.61 24.30
N GLY A 398 3.48 1.11 23.24
CA GLY A 398 2.87 0.96 21.91
C GLY A 398 2.63 2.27 21.15
N LEU A 399 3.30 3.37 21.55
CA LEU A 399 3.19 4.65 20.84
C LEU A 399 4.16 4.65 19.66
N PRO A 400 3.70 4.71 18.39
CA PRO A 400 4.56 4.70 17.22
C PRO A 400 5.61 5.84 17.26
N PHE A 401 6.79 5.57 16.73
CA PHE A 401 7.91 6.51 16.74
C PHE A 401 7.58 7.84 16.05
N GLU A 402 6.89 7.78 14.93
CA GLU A 402 6.48 8.95 14.15
C GLU A 402 5.54 9.86 14.95
N GLU A 403 4.71 9.27 15.79
CA GLU A 403 3.79 10.00 16.66
C GLU A 403 4.55 10.66 17.84
N ILE A 404 5.58 10.00 18.37
CA ILE A 404 6.48 10.58 19.36
C ILE A 404 7.21 11.79 18.76
N VAL A 405 7.72 11.68 17.54
CA VAL A 405 8.38 12.79 16.82
C VAL A 405 7.41 13.95 16.60
N LEU A 406 6.17 13.67 16.20
CA LEU A 406 5.14 14.69 16.00
C LEU A 406 4.81 15.42 17.29
N LEU A 407 4.56 14.70 18.39
CA LEU A 407 4.26 15.27 19.69
C LEU A 407 5.44 16.09 20.26
N ALA A 408 6.68 15.66 20.01
CA ALA A 408 7.87 16.42 20.36
C ALA A 408 7.95 17.73 19.58
N LYS A 409 7.76 17.68 18.26
CA LYS A 409 7.79 18.83 17.35
C LYS A 409 6.74 19.89 17.72
N ASP A 410 5.53 19.47 18.07
CA ASP A 410 4.45 20.36 18.50
C ASP A 410 4.80 21.16 19.78
N ARG A 411 5.76 20.67 20.56
CA ARG A 411 6.29 21.33 21.76
C ARG A 411 7.66 21.98 21.56
N GLY A 412 8.11 22.11 20.32
CA GLY A 412 9.40 22.68 19.98
C GLY A 412 10.60 21.82 20.37
N LEU A 413 10.37 20.50 20.56
CA LEU A 413 11.38 19.50 20.86
C LEU A 413 11.71 18.66 19.64
N THR A 414 12.91 18.07 19.63
CA THR A 414 13.34 17.05 18.66
C THR A 414 13.47 15.69 19.34
N VAL A 415 13.64 14.62 18.57
CA VAL A 415 13.91 13.28 19.10
C VAL A 415 15.27 12.81 18.60
N ASP A 416 16.07 12.20 19.47
CA ASP A 416 17.32 11.52 19.07
C ASP A 416 17.02 10.25 18.28
N THR A 417 16.75 10.45 16.99
CA THR A 417 16.41 9.40 16.04
C THR A 417 17.55 8.38 15.86
N LYS A 418 18.81 8.84 15.95
CA LYS A 418 19.97 7.96 15.75
C LYS A 418 20.06 6.92 16.87
N SER A 419 19.99 7.36 18.12
CA SER A 419 20.00 6.44 19.27
C SER A 419 18.75 5.56 19.31
N TYR A 420 17.58 6.09 18.93
CA TYR A 420 16.35 5.31 18.83
C TYR A 420 16.49 4.17 17.81
N LEU A 421 16.97 4.44 16.58
CA LEU A 421 17.15 3.43 15.54
C LEU A 421 18.17 2.36 15.91
N ALA A 422 19.22 2.74 16.66
CA ALA A 422 20.20 1.78 17.19
C ALA A 422 19.54 0.80 18.17
N LEU A 423 18.73 1.30 19.11
CA LEU A 423 17.99 0.48 20.07
C LEU A 423 16.93 -0.40 19.40
N GLU A 424 16.24 0.12 18.40
CA GLU A 424 15.27 -0.66 17.61
C GLU A 424 15.95 -1.81 16.86
N LYS A 425 17.11 -1.55 16.24
CA LYS A 425 17.92 -2.58 15.58
C LYS A 425 18.36 -3.65 16.56
N GLU A 426 18.88 -3.25 17.73
CA GLU A 426 19.30 -4.16 18.79
C GLU A 426 18.13 -5.01 19.31
N ALA A 427 16.94 -4.43 19.49
CA ALA A 427 15.76 -5.16 19.90
C ALA A 427 15.30 -6.17 18.83
N LYS A 428 15.34 -5.79 17.55
CA LYS A 428 15.07 -6.70 16.43
C LYS A 428 16.09 -7.83 16.36
N GLU A 429 17.37 -7.54 16.62
CA GLU A 429 18.43 -8.56 16.65
C GLU A 429 18.26 -9.49 17.87
N ARG A 430 17.91 -8.96 19.05
CA ARG A 430 17.58 -9.77 20.25
C ARG A 430 16.38 -10.68 19.99
N SER A 431 15.31 -10.13 19.42
CA SER A 431 14.12 -10.91 19.04
C SER A 431 14.44 -11.96 17.97
N ARG A 432 15.28 -11.65 17.01
CA ARG A 432 15.81 -12.64 16.04
C ARG A 432 16.67 -13.69 16.73
N LYS A 433 17.54 -13.33 17.66
CA LYS A 433 18.37 -14.28 18.42
C LYS A 433 17.54 -15.17 19.35
N SER A 434 16.49 -14.67 19.97
CA SER A 434 15.56 -15.49 20.76
C SER A 434 14.65 -16.38 19.89
N ALA A 435 14.27 -15.94 18.69
CA ALA A 435 13.64 -16.76 17.67
C ALA A 435 14.63 -17.77 17.04
N THR A 436 15.94 -17.54 17.11
CA THR A 436 16.99 -18.36 16.51
C THR A 436 17.31 -19.63 17.30
N PHE A 437 16.70 -19.88 18.45
CA PHE A 437 16.71 -21.24 19.01
C PHE A 437 15.80 -22.21 18.24
N THR A 438 14.87 -21.66 17.42
CA THR A 438 14.03 -22.43 16.47
C THR A 438 14.29 -22.07 14.99
N ALA A 439 15.08 -21.05 14.68
CA ALA A 439 15.33 -20.57 13.32
C ALA A 439 16.81 -20.25 13.08
N LYS A 440 17.73 -21.14 13.52
CA LYS A 440 19.06 -21.22 12.92
C LYS A 440 19.03 -21.93 11.55
N SER A 441 17.88 -22.05 10.95
CA SER A 441 17.78 -22.35 9.53
C SER A 441 17.66 -21.03 8.76
N THR A 442 18.77 -20.30 8.69
CA THR A 442 19.34 -19.84 7.46
C THR A 442 18.32 -19.29 6.45
N ALA A 443 18.33 -17.99 6.23
CA ALA A 443 18.20 -17.55 4.84
C ALA A 443 19.31 -18.33 4.08
N LEU A 444 18.93 -19.43 3.46
CA LEU A 444 19.82 -20.24 2.63
C LEU A 444 20.24 -19.33 1.46
N GLN A 445 21.40 -18.71 1.57
CA GLN A 445 22.09 -18.17 0.40
C GLN A 445 22.64 -19.38 -0.39
N LEU A 446 21.71 -20.10 -1.03
CA LEU A 446 22.03 -21.13 -2.02
C LEU A 446 22.28 -20.49 -3.39
N ASP A 447 23.05 -19.41 -3.44
CA ASP A 447 23.49 -18.85 -4.72
C ASP A 447 24.68 -19.67 -5.22
N ILE A 448 24.42 -20.97 -5.42
CA ILE A 448 25.39 -21.94 -5.89
C ILE A 448 25.17 -22.09 -7.40
N PRO A 449 26.13 -21.67 -8.25
CA PRO A 449 26.00 -21.74 -9.70
C PRO A 449 25.61 -23.15 -10.22
N LEU A 450 26.06 -24.21 -9.55
CA LEU A 450 25.72 -25.57 -9.88
C LEU A 450 24.23 -25.95 -9.76
N LEU A 451 23.41 -25.15 -9.04
CA LEU A 451 21.98 -25.41 -8.86
C LEU A 451 21.10 -24.65 -9.86
N GLN A 452 21.66 -23.81 -10.73
CA GLN A 452 20.88 -22.99 -11.67
C GLN A 452 20.11 -23.85 -12.68
N ASP A 453 20.68 -25.00 -13.09
CA ASP A 453 20.09 -25.93 -14.07
C ASP A 453 19.43 -27.15 -13.40
N VAL A 454 19.39 -27.22 -12.08
CA VAL A 454 18.79 -28.33 -11.34
C VAL A 454 17.35 -28.07 -11.04
N GLN A 455 16.47 -29.03 -11.34
CA GLN A 455 15.06 -28.99 -11.00
C GLN A 455 14.69 -30.24 -10.17
N THR A 456 13.97 -30.06 -9.08
CA THR A 456 13.37 -31.13 -8.29
C THR A 456 11.91 -31.33 -8.67
N THR A 457 11.49 -32.54 -8.99
CA THR A 457 10.10 -32.92 -9.23
C THR A 457 9.43 -33.31 -7.92
N PHE A 458 8.32 -32.62 -7.56
CA PHE A 458 7.52 -32.98 -6.39
C PHE A 458 6.47 -34.02 -6.76
N VAL A 459 6.49 -35.17 -6.08
CA VAL A 459 5.55 -36.30 -6.30
C VAL A 459 4.66 -36.56 -5.09
N GLY A 460 4.77 -35.75 -4.04
CA GLY A 460 4.14 -35.95 -2.73
C GLY A 460 2.64 -35.61 -2.67
N TYR A 461 1.97 -35.33 -3.79
CA TYR A 461 0.51 -35.35 -3.87
C TYR A 461 -0.05 -36.77 -4.06
N GLU A 462 0.75 -37.67 -4.63
CA GLU A 462 0.30 -39.00 -5.03
C GLU A 462 1.01 -40.11 -4.21
N SER A 463 2.20 -39.81 -3.68
CA SER A 463 3.02 -40.83 -2.96
C SER A 463 3.70 -40.27 -1.73
N ASP A 464 3.70 -41.06 -0.65
CA ASP A 464 4.39 -40.75 0.60
C ASP A 464 5.87 -41.18 0.56
N ALA A 465 6.30 -41.93 -0.46
CA ALA A 465 7.67 -42.36 -0.65
C ALA A 465 8.02 -42.52 -2.12
N VAL A 466 9.30 -42.38 -2.45
CA VAL A 466 9.84 -42.58 -3.82
C VAL A 466 11.30 -43.04 -3.79
N ASP A 467 11.68 -43.91 -4.73
CA ASP A 467 13.07 -44.24 -4.99
C ASP A 467 13.66 -43.21 -5.95
N THR A 468 14.65 -42.46 -5.51
CA THR A 468 15.21 -41.33 -6.24
C THR A 468 16.73 -41.27 -6.13
N SER A 469 17.36 -40.27 -6.71
CA SER A 469 18.81 -40.07 -6.63
C SER A 469 19.17 -38.74 -5.99
N ILE A 470 20.27 -38.71 -5.26
CA ILE A 470 20.88 -37.50 -4.71
C ILE A 470 21.57 -36.73 -5.82
N VAL A 471 21.13 -35.49 -6.06
CA VAL A 471 21.68 -34.60 -7.08
C VAL A 471 22.77 -33.70 -6.52
N ALA A 472 22.62 -33.23 -5.29
CA ALA A 472 23.60 -32.40 -4.61
C ALA A 472 23.55 -32.60 -3.09
N ILE A 473 24.69 -32.42 -2.44
CA ILE A 473 24.88 -32.38 -1.00
C ILE A 473 25.54 -31.04 -0.69
N ILE A 474 25.01 -30.29 0.24
CA ILE A 474 25.48 -28.94 0.56
C ILE A 474 25.71 -28.86 2.07
N ARG A 475 26.89 -28.38 2.43
CA ARG A 475 27.30 -28.14 3.81
C ARG A 475 28.04 -26.83 3.91
N GLU A 476 27.65 -25.98 4.90
CA GLU A 476 28.27 -24.67 5.13
C GLU A 476 28.35 -23.77 3.87
N GLY A 477 27.37 -23.93 2.96
CA GLY A 477 27.32 -23.17 1.69
C GLY A 477 28.15 -23.75 0.55
N HIS A 478 28.85 -24.88 0.74
CA HIS A 478 29.66 -25.55 -0.28
C HIS A 478 29.02 -26.86 -0.72
N VAL A 479 29.21 -27.21 -2.00
CA VAL A 479 28.79 -28.53 -2.53
C VAL A 479 29.85 -29.56 -2.22
N GLU A 480 29.40 -30.63 -1.58
CA GLU A 480 30.27 -31.76 -1.23
C GLU A 480 29.89 -33.01 -2.03
N ARG A 481 30.85 -33.94 -2.21
CA ARG A 481 30.61 -35.22 -2.92
C ARG A 481 29.96 -36.26 -2.03
N SER A 482 30.21 -36.21 -0.71
CA SER A 482 29.68 -37.16 0.25
C SER A 482 29.62 -36.57 1.66
N ILE A 483 28.78 -37.15 2.52
CA ILE A 483 28.69 -36.86 3.96
C ILE A 483 28.87 -38.17 4.77
N THR A 484 29.45 -38.04 5.99
CA THR A 484 29.64 -39.13 6.96
C THR A 484 28.93 -38.83 8.28
N THR A 485 28.88 -39.85 9.19
CA THR A 485 28.20 -39.67 10.50
C THR A 485 28.82 -38.62 11.41
N GLU A 486 30.06 -38.23 11.18
CA GLU A 486 30.75 -37.17 11.92
C GLU A 486 30.34 -35.76 11.46
N ASP A 487 29.64 -35.69 10.33
CA ASP A 487 29.22 -34.41 9.77
C ASP A 487 28.05 -33.80 10.55
N ALA A 488 28.12 -32.49 10.74
CA ALA A 488 27.04 -31.72 11.28
C ALA A 488 25.84 -31.63 10.30
N ASP A 489 24.99 -30.64 10.44
CA ASP A 489 23.85 -30.46 9.56
C ASP A 489 24.23 -30.35 8.08
N ALA A 490 23.41 -30.93 7.20
CA ALA A 490 23.59 -30.88 5.75
C ALA A 490 22.24 -30.64 5.04
N ILE A 491 22.33 -30.31 3.75
CA ILE A 491 21.20 -30.16 2.85
C ILE A 491 21.37 -31.11 1.69
N ILE A 492 20.36 -31.92 1.44
CA ILE A 492 20.34 -32.85 0.30
C ILE A 492 19.32 -32.39 -0.72
N ILE A 493 19.70 -32.33 -1.99
CA ILE A 493 18.82 -32.08 -3.12
C ILE A 493 18.58 -33.41 -3.84
N LEU A 494 17.30 -33.73 -4.08
CA LEU A 494 16.88 -34.96 -4.77
C LEU A 494 16.35 -34.61 -6.18
N LYS A 495 16.41 -35.59 -7.09
CA LYS A 495 15.82 -35.47 -8.41
C LYS A 495 14.29 -35.44 -8.33
N GLU A 496 13.71 -36.36 -7.57
CA GLU A 496 12.28 -36.44 -7.28
C GLU A 496 12.08 -36.54 -5.77
N THR A 497 10.98 -36.00 -5.24
CA THR A 497 10.77 -36.02 -3.78
C THR A 497 9.27 -36.06 -3.41
N PRO A 498 8.93 -36.87 -2.37
CA PRO A 498 7.58 -36.82 -1.78
C PRO A 498 7.46 -35.75 -0.72
N PHE A 499 8.55 -35.05 -0.33
CA PHE A 499 8.59 -34.06 0.73
C PHE A 499 8.02 -32.72 0.25
N TYR A 500 6.93 -32.27 0.88
CA TYR A 500 6.36 -30.93 0.67
C TYR A 500 7.29 -29.87 1.25
N ALA A 501 7.69 -28.90 0.43
CA ALA A 501 8.47 -27.78 0.88
C ALA A 501 7.58 -26.70 1.51
N GLU A 502 8.02 -26.06 2.59
CA GLU A 502 7.30 -24.98 3.27
C GLU A 502 6.80 -23.91 2.29
N LYS A 503 5.48 -23.77 2.19
CA LYS A 503 4.81 -22.80 1.32
C LYS A 503 3.36 -22.59 1.74
N GLY A 504 2.80 -21.36 1.50
CA GLY A 504 1.39 -21.07 1.76
C GLY A 504 0.96 -21.25 3.22
N GLY A 505 1.88 -21.09 4.17
CA GLY A 505 1.62 -21.28 5.59
C GLY A 505 1.73 -22.73 6.08
N GLN A 506 1.81 -23.72 5.18
CA GLN A 506 2.06 -25.12 5.55
C GLN A 506 3.56 -25.34 5.76
N VAL A 507 3.93 -25.92 6.91
CA VAL A 507 5.33 -26.26 7.23
C VAL A 507 5.86 -27.38 6.33
N GLY A 508 7.18 -27.42 6.15
CA GLY A 508 7.86 -28.47 5.40
C GLY A 508 7.75 -29.85 6.05
N ASP A 509 7.80 -30.90 5.23
CA ASP A 509 7.78 -32.26 5.71
C ASP A 509 9.07 -32.68 6.39
N ARG A 510 8.94 -33.73 7.19
CA ARG A 510 10.02 -34.46 7.82
C ARG A 510 9.98 -35.90 7.39
N GLY A 511 11.10 -36.60 7.54
CA GLY A 511 11.16 -38.01 7.19
C GLY A 511 12.59 -38.52 7.07
N ILE A 512 12.80 -39.51 6.21
CA ILE A 512 14.07 -40.25 6.12
C ILE A 512 14.46 -40.44 4.65
N LEU A 513 15.75 -40.28 4.35
CA LEU A 513 16.40 -40.72 3.12
C LEU A 513 17.31 -41.88 3.48
N ARG A 514 17.12 -43.06 2.89
CA ARG A 514 17.83 -44.27 3.28
C ARG A 514 18.29 -45.10 2.07
N ASN A 515 19.47 -45.67 2.19
CA ASN A 515 19.94 -46.77 1.33
C ASN A 515 20.80 -47.75 2.12
N GLU A 516 21.47 -48.67 1.45
CA GLU A 516 22.35 -49.67 2.07
C GLU A 516 23.62 -49.08 2.72
N TYR A 517 23.99 -47.84 2.33
CA TYR A 517 25.23 -47.19 2.80
C TYR A 517 24.98 -46.21 3.95
N GLY A 518 23.76 -45.69 4.11
CA GLY A 518 23.48 -44.70 5.14
C GLY A 518 22.04 -44.28 5.25
N GLU A 519 21.78 -43.51 6.30
CA GLU A 519 20.48 -42.94 6.62
C GLU A 519 20.62 -41.45 6.99
N PHE A 520 19.75 -40.63 6.39
CA PHE A 520 19.67 -39.17 6.64
C PHE A 520 18.28 -38.81 7.16
N SER A 521 18.25 -38.21 8.35
CA SER A 521 17.00 -37.71 8.95
C SER A 521 16.69 -36.28 8.45
N VAL A 522 15.64 -36.14 7.67
CA VAL A 522 15.12 -34.83 7.21
C VAL A 522 14.31 -34.19 8.32
N GLN A 523 14.77 -33.04 8.80
CA GLN A 523 14.15 -32.29 9.89
C GLN A 523 13.26 -31.13 9.39
N ASP A 524 13.55 -30.64 8.18
CA ASP A 524 12.78 -29.59 7.53
C ASP A 524 12.95 -29.65 6.01
N THR A 525 11.96 -29.14 5.25
CA THR A 525 12.00 -29.13 3.79
C THR A 525 11.59 -27.74 3.28
N LYS A 526 12.45 -27.11 2.46
CA LYS A 526 12.25 -25.77 1.94
C LYS A 526 12.43 -25.69 0.43
N SER A 527 11.72 -24.77 -0.21
CA SER A 527 11.86 -24.48 -1.63
C SER A 527 12.87 -23.35 -1.85
N TYR A 528 13.74 -23.52 -2.83
CA TYR A 528 14.65 -22.49 -3.31
C TYR A 528 14.70 -22.50 -4.84
N LYS A 529 14.18 -21.44 -5.48
CA LYS A 529 13.99 -21.41 -6.95
C LYS A 529 13.28 -22.68 -7.43
N ASN A 530 13.97 -23.51 -8.24
CA ASN A 530 13.43 -24.74 -8.86
C ASN A 530 13.79 -26.02 -8.09
N VAL A 531 14.44 -25.91 -6.91
CA VAL A 531 14.86 -27.08 -6.15
C VAL A 531 14.17 -27.15 -4.78
N ILE A 532 14.01 -28.38 -4.28
CA ILE A 532 13.52 -28.66 -2.94
C ILE A 532 14.70 -29.13 -2.09
N ALA A 533 14.96 -28.40 -1.01
CA ALA A 533 16.07 -28.61 -0.10
C ALA A 533 15.61 -29.41 1.12
N HIS A 534 16.21 -30.61 1.31
CA HIS A 534 15.97 -31.47 2.46
C HIS A 534 17.03 -31.16 3.51
N ILE A 535 16.64 -30.50 4.58
CA ILE A 535 17.54 -30.03 5.65
C ILE A 535 17.52 -31.07 6.80
N GLY A 536 18.68 -31.53 7.23
CA GLY A 536 18.70 -32.52 8.28
C GLY A 536 20.12 -33.03 8.63
N LYS A 537 20.20 -34.24 9.19
CA LYS A 537 21.44 -34.83 9.66
C LYS A 537 21.60 -36.27 9.17
N LEU A 538 22.82 -36.64 8.81
CA LEU A 538 23.15 -38.05 8.61
C LEU A 538 23.15 -38.75 9.97
N THR A 539 22.31 -39.76 10.13
CA THR A 539 22.16 -40.53 11.37
C THR A 539 23.03 -41.81 11.38
N GLN A 540 23.33 -42.33 10.19
CA GLN A 540 24.11 -43.54 10.05
C GLN A 540 24.79 -43.61 8.69
N GLY A 541 26.03 -44.14 8.66
CA GLY A 541 26.75 -44.50 7.43
C GLY A 541 27.26 -43.30 6.62
N THR A 542 27.22 -43.42 5.30
CA THR A 542 27.71 -42.41 4.34
C THR A 542 26.77 -42.30 3.16
N LEU A 543 26.43 -41.07 2.74
CA LEU A 543 25.68 -40.79 1.52
C LEU A 543 26.53 -39.97 0.55
N SER A 544 26.43 -40.26 -0.73
CA SER A 544 27.16 -39.56 -1.81
C SER A 544 26.26 -39.09 -2.91
N VAL A 545 26.68 -38.04 -3.62
CA VAL A 545 26.02 -37.57 -4.85
C VAL A 545 25.96 -38.70 -5.86
N GLY A 546 24.82 -38.88 -6.49
CA GLY A 546 24.53 -40.00 -7.41
C GLY A 546 23.99 -41.26 -6.73
N ASN A 547 24.05 -41.39 -5.39
CA ASN A 547 23.44 -42.52 -4.72
C ASN A 547 21.93 -42.55 -4.95
N LYS A 548 21.40 -43.77 -5.17
CA LYS A 548 19.95 -44.01 -5.08
C LYS A 548 19.57 -44.11 -3.60
N VAL A 549 18.46 -43.46 -3.25
CA VAL A 549 17.90 -43.46 -1.90
C VAL A 549 16.40 -43.69 -1.95
N HIS A 550 15.87 -44.36 -0.97
CA HIS A 550 14.44 -44.40 -0.67
C HIS A 550 14.12 -43.19 0.19
N ALA A 551 13.36 -42.26 -0.38
CA ALA A 551 12.91 -41.03 0.26
C ALA A 551 11.49 -41.23 0.78
N SER A 552 11.28 -41.18 2.09
CA SER A 552 9.97 -41.40 2.74
C SER A 552 9.67 -40.32 3.78
N ILE A 553 8.45 -39.76 3.74
CA ILE A 553 8.00 -38.78 4.70
C ILE A 553 7.48 -39.39 5.99
N ASP A 554 7.38 -38.59 7.06
CA ASP A 554 6.60 -38.93 8.25
C ASP A 554 5.10 -38.80 7.92
N THR A 555 4.51 -39.91 7.48
CA THR A 555 3.12 -39.98 7.05
C THR A 555 2.15 -39.57 8.16
N LYS A 556 2.43 -39.93 9.42
CA LYS A 556 1.53 -39.55 10.54
C LYS A 556 1.50 -38.04 10.74
N ARG A 557 2.68 -37.41 10.66
CA ARG A 557 2.77 -35.95 10.76
C ARG A 557 2.13 -35.27 9.55
N ARG A 558 2.34 -35.78 8.33
CA ARG A 558 1.74 -35.26 7.09
C ARG A 558 0.22 -35.30 7.16
N ARG A 559 -0.40 -36.40 7.55
CA ARG A 559 -1.88 -36.51 7.64
C ARG A 559 -2.46 -35.43 8.57
N ARG A 560 -1.89 -35.24 9.76
CA ARG A 560 -2.32 -34.16 10.67
C ARG A 560 -2.19 -32.74 10.07
N ILE A 561 -1.16 -32.53 9.24
CA ILE A 561 -0.99 -31.24 8.55
C ILE A 561 -2.03 -31.09 7.44
N GLU A 562 -2.37 -32.15 6.71
CA GLU A 562 -3.43 -32.17 5.68
C GLU A 562 -4.80 -31.90 6.30
N ASP A 563 -5.09 -32.47 7.47
CA ASP A 563 -6.31 -32.19 8.24
C ASP A 563 -6.36 -30.70 8.63
N ALA A 564 -5.28 -30.19 9.24
CA ALA A 564 -5.19 -28.78 9.62
C ALA A 564 -5.33 -27.85 8.40
N HIS A 565 -4.76 -28.22 7.24
CA HIS A 565 -4.87 -27.41 6.03
C HIS A 565 -6.29 -27.42 5.47
N SER A 566 -6.93 -28.56 5.45
CA SER A 566 -8.33 -28.66 5.01
C SER A 566 -9.29 -27.94 5.97
N ALA A 567 -9.03 -28.03 7.29
CA ALA A 567 -9.77 -27.28 8.30
C ALA A 567 -9.63 -25.75 8.13
N THR A 568 -8.51 -25.26 7.59
CA THR A 568 -8.30 -23.83 7.30
C THR A 568 -9.30 -23.31 6.27
N HIS A 569 -9.60 -24.09 5.22
CA HIS A 569 -10.60 -23.73 4.21
C HIS A 569 -12.01 -23.74 4.80
N LEU A 570 -12.33 -24.70 5.68
CA LEU A 570 -13.61 -24.71 6.41
C LEU A 570 -13.75 -23.49 7.32
N LEU A 571 -12.69 -23.14 8.03
CA LEU A 571 -12.68 -21.98 8.92
C LEU A 571 -12.84 -20.67 8.13
N ASN A 572 -12.14 -20.51 7.01
CA ASN A 572 -12.30 -19.35 6.12
C ASN A 572 -13.76 -19.23 5.62
N PHE A 573 -14.34 -20.34 5.19
CA PHE A 573 -15.74 -20.40 4.78
C PHE A 573 -16.67 -19.98 5.92
N ALA A 574 -16.55 -20.58 7.10
CA ALA A 574 -17.42 -20.31 8.25
C ALA A 574 -17.30 -18.84 8.72
N LEU A 575 -16.08 -18.32 8.80
CA LEU A 575 -15.84 -16.91 9.11
C LEU A 575 -16.54 -15.98 8.11
N SER A 576 -16.42 -16.27 6.81
CA SER A 576 -17.08 -15.47 5.77
C SER A 576 -18.61 -15.54 5.83
N GLN A 577 -19.18 -16.70 6.17
CA GLN A 577 -20.63 -16.86 6.30
C GLN A 577 -21.21 -16.15 7.53
N ILE A 578 -20.52 -16.24 8.67
CA ILE A 578 -21.01 -15.69 9.94
C ILE A 578 -20.70 -14.19 10.09
N LEU A 579 -19.51 -13.77 9.68
CA LEU A 579 -19.04 -12.40 9.88
C LEU A 579 -19.25 -11.51 8.65
N GLY A 580 -19.40 -12.11 7.47
CA GLY A 580 -19.67 -11.38 6.23
C GLY A 580 -18.55 -11.40 5.20
N PRO A 581 -18.81 -10.88 3.97
CA PRO A 581 -17.93 -10.99 2.81
C PRO A 581 -16.65 -10.14 2.90
N HIS A 582 -16.48 -9.34 3.94
CA HIS A 582 -15.28 -8.55 4.19
C HIS A 582 -14.11 -9.39 4.73
N ILE A 583 -14.38 -10.62 5.19
CA ILE A 583 -13.34 -11.53 5.67
C ILE A 583 -12.42 -11.90 4.52
N ARG A 584 -11.12 -11.71 4.75
CA ARG A 584 -10.05 -12.12 3.85
C ARG A 584 -8.91 -12.71 4.67
N GLN A 585 -8.29 -13.75 4.15
CA GLN A 585 -7.08 -14.30 4.76
C GLN A 585 -5.96 -13.26 4.73
N ALA A 586 -5.34 -13.00 5.89
CA ALA A 586 -4.16 -12.14 6.05
C ALA A 586 -2.88 -12.96 6.31
N GLY A 587 -3.01 -14.20 6.74
CA GLY A 587 -1.91 -15.13 6.95
C GLY A 587 -2.42 -16.48 7.45
N SER A 588 -1.55 -17.51 7.38
CA SER A 588 -1.82 -18.81 7.96
C SER A 588 -0.51 -19.45 8.44
N PHE A 589 -0.64 -20.37 9.40
CA PHE A 589 0.44 -21.24 9.83
C PHE A 589 -0.14 -22.59 10.23
N LEU A 590 0.36 -23.67 9.62
CA LEU A 590 -0.19 -25.02 9.70
C LEU A 590 0.92 -26.01 10.03
N ASP A 591 0.81 -26.63 11.20
CA ASP A 591 1.67 -27.72 11.65
C ASP A 591 0.80 -28.85 12.19
N SER A 592 1.39 -30.00 12.47
CA SER A 592 0.72 -31.22 12.95
C SER A 592 -0.04 -31.10 14.28
N GLY A 593 0.15 -30.06 15.04
CA GLY A 593 -0.52 -29.82 16.33
C GLY A 593 -1.14 -28.42 16.45
N ARG A 594 -1.05 -27.58 15.43
CA ARG A 594 -1.49 -26.20 15.51
C ARG A 594 -1.89 -25.64 14.15
N LEU A 595 -3.06 -24.99 14.12
CA LEU A 595 -3.54 -24.15 13.05
C LEU A 595 -3.61 -22.71 13.56
N ARG A 596 -3.05 -21.73 12.80
CA ARG A 596 -3.30 -20.32 12.98
C ARG A 596 -3.83 -19.77 11.67
N PHE A 597 -4.93 -19.03 11.75
CA PHE A 597 -5.53 -18.34 10.62
C PHE A 597 -5.71 -16.87 10.97
N ASP A 598 -4.97 -16.00 10.30
CA ASP A 598 -5.06 -14.57 10.47
C ASP A 598 -6.02 -14.02 9.40
N PHE A 599 -7.00 -13.23 9.80
CA PHE A 599 -8.03 -12.72 8.89
C PHE A 599 -8.39 -11.26 9.17
N THR A 600 -8.94 -10.61 8.16
CA THR A 600 -9.38 -9.22 8.27
C THR A 600 -10.69 -9.14 9.05
N HIS A 601 -10.63 -8.65 10.28
CA HIS A 601 -11.80 -8.31 11.08
C HIS A 601 -11.44 -7.19 12.04
N GLN A 602 -12.41 -6.31 12.36
CA GLN A 602 -12.08 -5.05 13.03
C GLN A 602 -12.27 -5.09 14.54
N LYS A 603 -13.02 -6.07 15.04
CA LYS A 603 -13.32 -6.25 16.47
C LYS A 603 -13.04 -7.68 16.91
N ALA A 604 -12.85 -7.88 18.20
CA ALA A 604 -12.79 -9.21 18.76
C ALA A 604 -14.11 -9.94 18.51
N LEU A 605 -14.04 -11.23 18.20
CA LEU A 605 -15.22 -12.07 18.05
C LEU A 605 -15.96 -12.19 19.38
N THR A 606 -17.28 -12.12 19.32
CA THR A 606 -18.13 -12.42 20.48
C THR A 606 -18.18 -13.93 20.71
N GLU A 607 -18.50 -14.36 21.93
CA GLU A 607 -18.67 -15.79 22.25
C GLU A 607 -19.73 -16.47 21.39
N LEU A 608 -20.79 -15.73 21.00
CA LEU A 608 -21.83 -16.25 20.13
C LEU A 608 -21.30 -16.47 18.70
N GLU A 609 -20.55 -15.52 18.16
CA GLU A 609 -19.91 -15.65 16.83
C GLU A 609 -18.94 -16.84 16.81
N ILE A 610 -18.12 -17.00 17.85
CA ILE A 610 -17.18 -18.13 17.97
C ILE A 610 -17.98 -19.45 17.96
N ARG A 611 -19.00 -19.59 18.78
CA ARG A 611 -19.85 -20.82 18.83
C ARG A 611 -20.54 -21.11 17.50
N ASN A 612 -21.03 -20.07 16.81
CA ASN A 612 -21.69 -20.27 15.51
C ASN A 612 -20.68 -20.70 14.44
N ILE A 613 -19.44 -20.17 14.48
CA ILE A 613 -18.36 -20.57 13.58
C ILE A 613 -17.97 -22.02 13.85
N GLU A 614 -17.73 -22.40 15.10
CA GLU A 614 -17.40 -23.77 15.51
C GLU A 614 -18.51 -24.75 15.09
N GLN A 615 -19.76 -24.41 15.33
CA GLN A 615 -20.90 -25.23 14.92
C GLN A 615 -20.96 -25.42 13.41
N LEU A 616 -20.80 -24.35 12.63
CA LEU A 616 -20.84 -24.43 11.17
C LEU A 616 -19.66 -25.26 10.61
N VAL A 617 -18.47 -25.14 11.19
CA VAL A 617 -17.32 -25.99 10.83
C VAL A 617 -17.63 -27.44 11.13
N GLN A 618 -18.16 -27.76 12.32
CA GLN A 618 -18.51 -29.13 12.70
C GLN A 618 -19.61 -29.72 11.80
N GLU A 619 -20.65 -28.93 11.47
CA GLU A 619 -21.70 -29.36 10.54
C GLU A 619 -21.11 -29.75 9.15
N LYS A 620 -20.11 -29.01 8.68
CA LYS A 620 -19.46 -29.32 7.40
C LYS A 620 -18.59 -30.57 7.49
N ILE A 621 -17.90 -30.78 8.59
CA ILE A 621 -17.14 -32.01 8.86
C ILE A 621 -18.10 -33.24 8.86
N ASP A 622 -19.19 -33.15 9.56
CA ASP A 622 -20.18 -34.22 9.67
C ASP A 622 -20.85 -34.58 8.32
N GLN A 623 -20.97 -33.59 7.40
CA GLN A 623 -21.47 -33.82 6.04
C GLN A 623 -20.47 -34.63 5.17
N ASN A 624 -19.23 -34.74 5.58
CA ASN A 624 -18.19 -35.56 4.97
C ASN A 624 -18.04 -35.40 3.44
N HIS A 625 -17.99 -34.15 2.99
CA HIS A 625 -17.80 -33.87 1.56
C HIS A 625 -16.41 -34.29 1.09
N PRO A 626 -16.28 -34.83 -0.15
CA PRO A 626 -15.00 -35.13 -0.74
C PRO A 626 -14.19 -33.87 -1.07
N ILE A 627 -12.88 -33.94 -0.94
CA ILE A 627 -11.94 -32.91 -1.35
C ILE A 627 -11.29 -33.36 -2.65
N SER A 628 -11.46 -32.58 -3.71
CA SER A 628 -10.89 -32.86 -5.03
C SER A 628 -9.98 -31.73 -5.49
N THR A 629 -9.06 -32.04 -6.37
CA THR A 629 -8.11 -31.05 -6.90
C THR A 629 -8.05 -31.13 -8.41
N THR A 630 -7.96 -29.97 -9.05
CA THR A 630 -7.81 -29.82 -10.50
C THR A 630 -6.70 -28.83 -10.84
N LEU A 631 -5.90 -29.13 -11.88
CA LEU A 631 -4.96 -28.18 -12.44
C LEU A 631 -5.66 -27.39 -13.55
N LEU A 632 -5.53 -26.07 -13.51
CA LEU A 632 -6.10 -25.16 -14.51
C LEU A 632 -5.05 -24.13 -14.94
N PRO A 633 -5.07 -23.69 -16.22
CA PRO A 633 -4.32 -22.49 -16.60
C PRO A 633 -4.77 -21.29 -15.77
N LEU A 634 -3.84 -20.46 -15.30
CA LEU A 634 -4.13 -19.29 -14.46
C LEU A 634 -5.18 -18.37 -15.10
N ALA A 635 -5.07 -18.13 -16.42
CA ALA A 635 -6.00 -17.30 -17.17
C ALA A 635 -7.46 -17.84 -17.16
N VAL A 636 -7.64 -19.15 -17.03
CA VAL A 636 -8.96 -19.79 -16.90
C VAL A 636 -9.48 -19.63 -15.47
N ALA A 637 -8.61 -19.90 -14.48
CA ALA A 637 -8.98 -19.77 -13.07
C ALA A 637 -9.35 -18.32 -12.68
N GLN A 638 -8.68 -17.32 -13.27
CA GLN A 638 -8.98 -15.91 -13.02
C GLN A 638 -10.33 -15.44 -13.59
N LYS A 639 -10.85 -16.09 -14.60
CA LYS A 639 -12.17 -15.79 -15.16
C LYS A 639 -13.33 -16.43 -14.40
N ASP A 640 -13.05 -17.45 -13.61
CA ASP A 640 -14.05 -18.14 -12.81
C ASP A 640 -14.23 -17.44 -11.45
N THR A 641 -15.29 -16.65 -11.34
CA THR A 641 -15.62 -15.88 -10.12
C THR A 641 -15.96 -16.74 -8.90
N SER A 642 -16.17 -18.05 -9.08
CA SER A 642 -16.41 -19.00 -7.99
C SER A 642 -15.10 -19.44 -7.31
N ILE A 643 -13.93 -19.16 -7.91
CA ILE A 643 -12.64 -19.53 -7.36
C ILE A 643 -12.08 -18.38 -6.51
N VAL A 644 -11.89 -18.65 -5.23
CA VAL A 644 -11.25 -17.71 -4.29
C VAL A 644 -9.75 -17.73 -4.49
N GLN A 645 -9.14 -16.54 -4.60
CA GLN A 645 -7.70 -16.37 -4.74
C GLN A 645 -7.14 -15.72 -3.48
N ALA A 646 -6.03 -16.23 -2.96
CA ALA A 646 -5.34 -15.60 -1.85
C ALA A 646 -4.69 -14.28 -2.31
N PHE A 647 -4.86 -13.24 -1.50
CA PHE A 647 -4.35 -11.91 -1.84
C PHE A 647 -2.83 -11.85 -1.70
N GLY A 648 -2.14 -11.35 -2.74
CA GLY A 648 -0.68 -11.12 -2.68
C GLY A 648 0.21 -12.30 -3.05
N GLU A 649 -0.33 -13.47 -3.38
CA GLU A 649 0.47 -14.59 -3.87
C GLU A 649 0.81 -14.46 -5.36
N LYS A 650 2.04 -14.88 -5.72
CA LYS A 650 2.47 -14.99 -7.12
C LYS A 650 2.19 -16.40 -7.61
N TYR A 651 1.32 -16.50 -8.60
CA TYR A 651 0.95 -17.77 -9.22
C TYR A 651 1.77 -18.04 -10.49
N GLY A 652 2.05 -19.30 -10.79
CA GLY A 652 2.62 -19.74 -12.06
C GLY A 652 1.59 -19.71 -13.20
N SER A 653 2.00 -20.17 -14.38
CA SER A 653 1.11 -20.30 -15.55
C SER A 653 0.00 -21.33 -15.37
N GLU A 654 0.23 -22.35 -14.54
CA GLU A 654 -0.74 -23.34 -14.09
C GLU A 654 -0.95 -23.24 -12.60
N VAL A 655 -2.20 -23.41 -12.15
CA VAL A 655 -2.61 -23.30 -10.76
C VAL A 655 -3.43 -24.51 -10.32
N ARG A 656 -3.24 -24.92 -9.09
CA ARG A 656 -4.01 -26.00 -8.46
C ARG A 656 -5.23 -25.42 -7.77
N VAL A 657 -6.42 -25.88 -8.15
CA VAL A 657 -7.71 -25.53 -7.53
C VAL A 657 -8.10 -26.68 -6.62
N VAL A 658 -8.26 -26.38 -5.34
CA VAL A 658 -8.82 -27.28 -4.34
C VAL A 658 -10.31 -27.00 -4.24
N ASN A 659 -11.11 -28.03 -4.41
CA ASN A 659 -12.56 -27.96 -4.37
C ASN A 659 -13.09 -28.83 -3.21
N ILE A 660 -13.70 -28.20 -2.23
CA ILE A 660 -14.47 -28.86 -1.16
C ILE A 660 -15.93 -28.66 -1.54
N GLN A 661 -16.59 -29.74 -1.92
CA GLN A 661 -17.97 -29.69 -2.43
C GLN A 661 -18.91 -28.95 -1.47
N ASN A 662 -19.70 -28.01 -1.98
CA ASN A 662 -20.65 -27.18 -1.21
C ASN A 662 -20.02 -26.31 -0.10
N VAL A 663 -18.69 -26.14 -0.11
CA VAL A 663 -17.96 -25.30 0.85
C VAL A 663 -17.15 -24.23 0.12
N SER A 664 -16.08 -24.61 -0.56
CA SER A 664 -15.20 -23.65 -1.22
C SER A 664 -14.49 -24.21 -2.46
N ARG A 665 -14.08 -23.30 -3.34
CA ARG A 665 -13.14 -23.56 -4.44
C ARG A 665 -12.04 -22.52 -4.35
N GLU A 666 -10.81 -22.95 -4.05
CA GLU A 666 -9.72 -22.03 -3.76
C GLU A 666 -8.43 -22.40 -4.49
N LEU A 667 -7.63 -21.39 -4.89
CA LEU A 667 -6.28 -21.62 -5.38
C LEU A 667 -5.38 -22.05 -4.21
N CYS A 668 -4.96 -23.31 -4.18
CA CYS A 668 -4.14 -23.82 -3.10
C CYS A 668 -3.14 -24.88 -3.58
N GLY A 669 -1.84 -24.66 -3.27
CA GLY A 669 -0.75 -25.59 -3.57
C GLY A 669 -0.41 -26.55 -2.42
N GLY A 670 -1.15 -26.55 -1.32
CA GLY A 670 -0.90 -27.39 -0.16
C GLY A 670 -1.36 -28.82 -0.32
N THR A 671 -1.03 -29.67 0.67
CA THR A 671 -1.56 -31.04 0.75
C THR A 671 -2.82 -31.06 1.58
N HIS A 672 -3.80 -31.88 1.21
CA HIS A 672 -5.13 -31.91 1.81
C HIS A 672 -5.60 -33.32 2.13
N ALA A 673 -6.49 -33.44 3.11
CA ALA A 673 -7.23 -34.67 3.40
C ALA A 673 -8.07 -35.11 2.19
N LEU A 674 -8.40 -36.39 2.10
CA LEU A 674 -9.23 -36.92 1.01
C LEU A 674 -10.70 -36.54 1.15
N SER A 675 -11.16 -36.39 2.39
CA SER A 675 -12.53 -35.94 2.71
C SER A 675 -12.57 -35.33 4.10
N LEU A 676 -13.68 -34.63 4.43
CA LEU A 676 -13.82 -33.87 5.66
C LEU A 676 -13.86 -34.74 6.93
N ILE A 677 -14.24 -36.01 6.84
CA ILE A 677 -14.30 -36.89 8.01
C ILE A 677 -12.93 -37.16 8.64
N HIS A 678 -11.85 -36.87 7.94
CA HIS A 678 -10.49 -37.01 8.45
C HIS A 678 -10.00 -35.84 9.30
N ILE A 679 -10.77 -34.74 9.30
CA ILE A 679 -10.51 -33.55 10.11
C ILE A 679 -11.15 -33.73 11.52
#